data_16decdd81253f42687d12dfed2d92b6d
#
_entry.id   16decdd81253f42687d12dfed2d92b6d
#
_cell.length_a   1.000
_cell.length_b   1.000
_cell.length_c   1.000
_cell.angle_alpha   90.00
_cell.angle_beta   90.00
_cell.angle_gamma   90.00
#
_symmetry.space_group_name_H-M   'P 1'
#
loop_
_entity.id
_entity.type
_entity.pdbx_description
1 polymer ?
#
loop_
_entity_poly.entity_id
_entity_poly.type
_entity_poly.pdbx_seq_one_letter_code
_entity_poly.pdbx_strand_id
1 'polypeptide(L)'
;PFILSRAYCSYRTRTPAPVGVFGPGWKAPFDIRLQIRDEGLILNDSGGRSIHFEPLFPGEISYSRSESLWLARGGVAAQHSSQPLSALWQVLPEDVRLSPHVYLATNSLQGPWWILGWPERVPEADEVPPELPAYRVLTGVVDGFGRTLTFHRAAEGDVAGAVTGVTDGAGRRFHLALTTQAQRAEAFRKQRASSLSSPASPRSVSSSQVFPDTLPAGTGYGTDNGIRLEAVWLTHDPAYPDEQPTAPLARYTYTAGGELRAVYDRSGMQVRGFTYDAEHAGRMVAHHYAGRPESCYRYDDTGRVTEQVNPEGLDYRFEYGESRVIITDSLNRREVLYTEGEGGLKRVVKKEHADGSITRSEYDEAGRLKAQTDAAGRRTEYSLHMASGAVTAVTGPDGRTVRYGYNIQRQVTSVTYPDGLRSSREYDEKGRLTAETSRSGETTRYSYDDPASELPTGIQDATGSTKQMAWSRYGQLLAFTDCSGYTTRYEYDRYGQQTAVHREEGISTYSSYNPRGQLVSQRDAQGRETRYEYSAAGDLTATVSPDGKRSTIEYDKRGRPVSVTEGGLTRSMGYDAAGRITVLTNENGSQSTFRYDPVDRLTEQRGFDGRTQRYHYDLTGKLTQSEDEGLITLWHYDASDRITRRTVNGEPAEQWQYDDHGWLTEISHLSEGHRVAVHYGYDDKGRLTGERQTDGEDGPHPGGCDTDG
;
A
#
# COMPACT_ATOMS: atom_id res chain seq x y z
N PRO A 1 10.69 9.20 8.46
CA PRO A 1 11.50 9.34 7.23
C PRO A 1 10.82 10.23 6.21
N PHE A 2 11.64 10.87 5.37
CA PHE A 2 11.13 11.63 4.23
C PHE A 2 10.89 10.69 3.05
N ILE A 3 9.64 10.64 2.60
CA ILE A 3 9.22 9.85 1.43
C ILE A 3 8.69 10.82 0.38
N LEU A 4 9.33 10.86 -0.78
CA LEU A 4 8.92 11.71 -1.89
C LEU A 4 8.05 10.88 -2.86
N SER A 5 6.79 10.73 -2.51
CA SER A 5 5.79 10.12 -3.36
C SER A 5 5.21 11.13 -4.36
N ARG A 6 4.61 10.61 -5.43
CA ARG A 6 3.90 11.43 -6.41
C ARG A 6 2.51 10.83 -6.64
N ALA A 7 1.53 11.69 -6.73
CA ALA A 7 0.17 11.30 -7.12
C ALA A 7 -0.26 12.12 -8.34
N TYR A 8 -0.82 11.44 -9.33
CA TYR A 8 -1.39 12.07 -10.51
C TYR A 8 -2.90 11.91 -10.52
N CYS A 9 -3.61 12.99 -10.80
CA CYS A 9 -5.06 12.98 -10.99
C CYS A 9 -5.43 13.86 -12.18
N SER A 10 -6.15 13.29 -13.14
CA SER A 10 -6.65 14.03 -14.32
C SER A 10 -7.91 14.84 -14.03
N TYR A 11 -8.56 14.63 -12.88
CA TYR A 11 -9.76 15.36 -12.51
C TYR A 11 -9.45 16.81 -12.15
N ARG A 12 -10.32 17.70 -12.60
CA ARG A 12 -10.27 19.12 -12.28
C ARG A 12 -11.30 19.42 -11.21
N THR A 13 -10.86 19.96 -10.07
CA THR A 13 -11.77 20.40 -9.02
C THR A 13 -12.22 21.84 -9.28
N ARG A 14 -13.32 22.26 -8.64
CA ARG A 14 -13.79 23.64 -8.69
C ARG A 14 -12.91 24.59 -7.87
N THR A 15 -12.12 24.04 -6.96
CA THR A 15 -11.27 24.79 -6.03
C THR A 15 -9.86 24.20 -6.03
N PRO A 16 -9.15 24.23 -7.20
CA PRO A 16 -7.83 23.61 -7.27
C PRO A 16 -6.80 24.37 -6.47
N ALA A 17 -5.86 23.63 -5.84
CA ALA A 17 -4.64 24.21 -5.32
C ALA A 17 -3.72 24.61 -6.49
N PRO A 18 -2.76 25.51 -6.27
CA PRO A 18 -1.76 25.83 -7.28
C PRO A 18 -1.01 24.58 -7.75
N VAL A 19 -0.55 24.61 -9.00
CA VAL A 19 0.28 23.55 -9.58
C VAL A 19 1.55 23.38 -8.75
N GLY A 20 1.87 22.15 -8.37
CA GLY A 20 3.03 21.82 -7.56
C GLY A 20 4.32 21.65 -8.37
N VAL A 21 5.37 21.21 -7.70
CA VAL A 21 6.73 21.12 -8.27
C VAL A 21 6.91 20.03 -9.33
N PHE A 22 5.94 19.12 -9.46
CA PHE A 22 5.95 18.10 -10.51
C PHE A 22 5.10 18.47 -11.74
N GLY A 23 4.44 19.61 -11.70
CA GLY A 23 3.65 20.11 -12.83
C GLY A 23 2.15 19.80 -12.73
N PRO A 24 1.38 20.19 -13.77
CA PRO A 24 -0.08 20.06 -13.74
C PRO A 24 -0.54 18.62 -13.57
N GLY A 25 -1.54 18.42 -12.72
CA GLY A 25 -2.12 17.11 -12.41
C GLY A 25 -1.34 16.31 -11.36
N TRP A 26 -0.13 16.68 -11.04
CA TRP A 26 0.73 16.00 -10.07
C TRP A 26 0.71 16.68 -8.70
N LYS A 27 0.86 15.87 -7.65
CA LYS A 27 1.00 16.35 -6.27
C LYS A 27 2.19 15.66 -5.59
N ALA A 28 3.02 16.46 -4.91
CA ALA A 28 4.04 15.99 -3.98
C ALA A 28 3.47 15.88 -2.58
N PRO A 29 4.13 15.16 -1.63
CA PRO A 29 3.63 15.05 -0.26
C PRO A 29 3.51 16.39 0.48
N PHE A 30 4.28 17.39 0.11
CA PHE A 30 4.25 18.73 0.70
C PHE A 30 3.32 19.71 -0.06
N ASP A 31 2.58 19.24 -1.05
CA ASP A 31 1.58 20.05 -1.78
C ASP A 31 0.22 20.05 -1.09
N ILE A 32 0.21 19.95 0.24
CA ILE A 32 -0.99 20.11 1.05
C ILE A 32 -1.18 21.58 1.33
N ARG A 33 -2.39 22.09 1.12
CA ARG A 33 -2.70 23.51 1.26
C ARG A 33 -4.08 23.71 1.86
N LEU A 34 -4.20 24.73 2.70
CA LEU A 34 -5.48 25.18 3.27
C LEU A 34 -5.84 26.52 2.66
N GLN A 35 -7.02 26.62 2.06
CA GLN A 35 -7.60 27.89 1.60
C GLN A 35 -8.52 28.43 2.69
N ILE A 36 -8.32 29.68 3.08
CA ILE A 36 -9.15 30.35 4.10
C ILE A 36 -10.07 31.32 3.37
N ARG A 37 -11.38 31.05 3.47
CA ARG A 37 -12.44 31.86 2.86
C ARG A 37 -13.41 32.30 3.92
N ASP A 38 -14.18 33.35 3.63
CA ASP A 38 -15.18 33.90 4.59
C ASP A 38 -16.24 32.87 4.97
N GLU A 39 -16.63 32.02 4.04
CA GLU A 39 -17.66 31.01 4.21
C GLU A 39 -17.15 29.65 4.73
N GLY A 40 -15.84 29.44 4.77
CA GLY A 40 -15.30 28.17 5.23
C GLY A 40 -13.84 27.95 4.88
N LEU A 41 -13.37 26.77 5.22
CA LEU A 41 -11.99 26.31 4.98
C LEU A 41 -12.00 25.17 3.95
N ILE A 42 -11.03 25.20 3.04
CA ILE A 42 -10.87 24.15 2.03
C ILE A 42 -9.47 23.57 2.14
N LEU A 43 -9.38 22.31 2.55
CA LEU A 43 -8.12 21.59 2.60
C LEU A 43 -7.93 20.83 1.29
N ASN A 44 -6.86 21.19 0.57
CA ASN A 44 -6.41 20.44 -0.61
C ASN A 44 -5.33 19.46 -0.17
N ASP A 45 -5.61 18.16 -0.22
CA ASP A 45 -4.67 17.14 0.21
C ASP A 45 -3.67 16.77 -0.90
N SER A 46 -2.69 15.93 -0.57
CA SER A 46 -1.67 15.47 -1.52
C SER A 46 -2.21 14.46 -2.56
N GLY A 47 -3.43 13.97 -2.36
CA GLY A 47 -4.12 13.10 -3.32
C GLY A 47 -5.00 13.85 -4.33
N GLY A 48 -5.06 15.19 -4.24
CA GLY A 48 -5.88 16.02 -5.13
C GLY A 48 -7.31 16.24 -4.66
N ARG A 49 -7.69 15.78 -3.46
CA ARG A 49 -9.02 15.98 -2.90
C ARG A 49 -9.16 17.38 -2.31
N SER A 50 -10.37 17.94 -2.38
CA SER A 50 -10.75 19.19 -1.70
C SER A 50 -11.76 18.86 -0.61
N ILE A 51 -11.38 19.13 0.63
CA ILE A 51 -12.19 18.81 1.82
C ILE A 51 -12.65 20.10 2.46
N HIS A 52 -13.96 20.27 2.64
CA HIS A 52 -14.58 21.48 3.15
C HIS A 52 -14.83 21.40 4.66
N PHE A 53 -14.48 22.47 5.38
CA PHE A 53 -14.71 22.63 6.81
C PHE A 53 -15.37 23.99 7.09
N GLU A 54 -16.12 24.06 8.18
CA GLU A 54 -16.60 25.33 8.72
C GLU A 54 -15.42 26.14 9.25
N PRO A 55 -15.55 27.48 9.30
CA PRO A 55 -14.53 28.33 9.93
C PRO A 55 -14.26 27.93 11.37
N LEU A 56 -12.99 28.04 11.78
CA LEU A 56 -12.55 27.67 13.13
C LEU A 56 -12.06 28.90 13.90
N PHE A 57 -12.49 29.01 15.15
CA PHE A 57 -11.89 29.94 16.11
C PHE A 57 -10.59 29.37 16.68
N PRO A 58 -9.70 30.23 17.24
CA PRO A 58 -8.47 29.72 17.84
C PRO A 58 -8.73 28.61 18.86
N GLY A 59 -7.99 27.49 18.72
CA GLY A 59 -8.11 26.32 19.57
C GLY A 59 -9.24 25.34 19.20
N GLU A 60 -10.09 25.66 18.25
CA GLU A 60 -11.16 24.76 17.82
C GLU A 60 -10.65 23.63 16.95
N ILE A 61 -11.37 22.50 17.03
CA ILE A 61 -11.11 21.29 16.24
C ILE A 61 -12.42 20.86 15.57
N SER A 62 -12.35 20.56 14.27
CA SER A 62 -13.46 19.99 13.50
C SER A 62 -13.09 18.62 12.94
N TYR A 63 -14.05 17.73 12.86
CA TYR A 63 -13.86 16.39 12.31
C TYR A 63 -14.79 16.14 11.13
N SER A 64 -14.19 15.75 9.99
CA SER A 64 -14.93 15.29 8.81
C SER A 64 -15.17 13.78 8.92
N ARG A 65 -16.42 13.38 9.16
CA ARG A 65 -16.79 11.97 9.31
C ARG A 65 -16.64 11.19 7.99
N SER A 66 -16.95 11.84 6.86
CA SER A 66 -16.87 11.22 5.54
C SER A 66 -15.42 10.98 5.08
N GLU A 67 -14.50 11.86 5.49
CA GLU A 67 -13.09 11.78 5.08
C GLU A 67 -12.18 11.28 6.20
N SER A 68 -12.73 11.07 7.42
CA SER A 68 -11.97 10.60 8.60
C SER A 68 -10.76 11.50 8.90
N LEU A 69 -10.97 12.82 8.88
CA LEU A 69 -9.92 13.81 9.01
C LEU A 69 -10.31 14.88 10.02
N TRP A 70 -9.38 15.24 10.92
CA TRP A 70 -9.50 16.39 11.83
C TRP A 70 -8.75 17.58 11.27
N LEU A 71 -9.37 18.76 11.38
CA LEU A 71 -8.72 20.04 11.15
C LEU A 71 -8.81 20.87 12.43
N ALA A 72 -7.68 21.38 12.90
CA ALA A 72 -7.58 22.18 14.10
C ALA A 72 -6.95 23.54 13.81
N ARG A 73 -7.25 24.51 14.66
CA ARG A 73 -6.58 25.81 14.63
C ARG A 73 -5.80 26.01 15.93
N GLY A 74 -4.54 26.46 15.82
CA GLY A 74 -3.73 26.81 16.99
C GLY A 74 -4.30 28.01 17.76
N GLY A 75 -3.68 28.35 18.87
CA GLY A 75 -4.05 29.50 19.71
C GLY A 75 -4.28 29.14 21.17
N VAL A 76 -4.13 27.86 21.56
CA VAL A 76 -4.26 27.42 22.95
C VAL A 76 -3.12 26.51 23.34
N ALA A 77 -2.66 26.60 24.59
CA ALA A 77 -1.56 25.76 25.08
C ALA A 77 -1.96 24.27 25.22
N ALA A 78 -3.23 24.03 25.56
CA ALA A 78 -3.75 22.70 25.80
C ALA A 78 -5.20 22.60 25.37
N GLN A 79 -5.62 21.41 24.99
CA GLN A 79 -7.02 21.08 24.73
C GLN A 79 -7.65 20.52 26.01
N HIS A 80 -8.96 20.64 26.12
CA HIS A 80 -9.72 20.07 27.22
C HIS A 80 -9.50 18.56 27.27
N SER A 81 -9.41 17.99 28.49
CA SER A 81 -9.12 16.55 28.67
C SER A 81 -10.15 15.60 28.03
N SER A 82 -11.38 16.09 27.79
CA SER A 82 -12.41 15.34 27.07
C SER A 82 -12.22 15.33 25.55
N GLN A 83 -11.36 16.21 25.00
CA GLN A 83 -11.06 16.24 23.58
C GLN A 83 -10.19 15.05 23.21
N PRO A 84 -10.58 14.20 22.22
CA PRO A 84 -9.81 13.02 21.84
C PRO A 84 -8.36 13.34 21.43
N LEU A 85 -8.11 14.53 20.88
CA LEU A 85 -6.79 14.97 20.45
C LEU A 85 -5.96 15.65 21.53
N SER A 86 -6.43 15.69 22.80
CA SER A 86 -5.73 16.40 23.87
C SER A 86 -4.30 15.92 24.09
N ALA A 87 -4.06 14.62 24.04
CA ALA A 87 -2.71 14.05 24.18
C ALA A 87 -1.83 14.35 22.97
N LEU A 88 -2.37 14.24 21.77
CA LEU A 88 -1.63 14.52 20.54
C LEU A 88 -1.32 16.01 20.39
N TRP A 89 -2.17 16.88 20.96
CA TRP A 89 -1.93 18.32 20.97
C TRP A 89 -0.64 18.68 21.71
N GLN A 90 -0.31 17.95 22.78
CA GLN A 90 0.87 18.22 23.61
C GLN A 90 2.20 17.86 22.95
N VAL A 91 2.21 17.04 21.90
CA VAL A 91 3.46 16.72 21.16
C VAL A 91 3.87 17.85 20.21
N LEU A 92 2.96 18.79 19.92
CA LEU A 92 3.25 19.94 19.08
C LEU A 92 4.22 20.90 19.78
N PRO A 93 5.14 21.54 19.04
CA PRO A 93 5.95 22.63 19.58
C PRO A 93 5.09 23.74 20.16
N GLU A 94 5.54 24.38 21.23
CA GLU A 94 4.78 25.40 21.94
C GLU A 94 4.42 26.60 21.04
N ASP A 95 5.33 27.03 20.18
CA ASP A 95 5.13 28.11 19.22
C ASP A 95 4.01 27.78 18.22
N VAL A 96 3.89 26.52 17.81
CA VAL A 96 2.81 26.03 16.94
C VAL A 96 1.48 26.01 17.67
N ARG A 97 1.45 25.47 18.90
CA ARG A 97 0.22 25.36 19.70
C ARG A 97 -0.40 26.73 20.01
N LEU A 98 0.43 27.70 20.32
CA LEU A 98 -0.01 29.02 20.73
C LEU A 98 -0.34 29.97 19.58
N SER A 99 0.01 29.65 18.36
CA SER A 99 -0.24 30.52 17.20
C SER A 99 -1.67 30.36 16.68
N PRO A 100 -2.49 31.42 16.73
CA PRO A 100 -3.83 31.38 16.14
C PRO A 100 -3.83 31.45 14.62
N HIS A 101 -2.66 31.59 14.01
CA HIS A 101 -2.48 31.67 12.57
C HIS A 101 -2.12 30.33 11.93
N VAL A 102 -1.76 29.33 12.74
CA VAL A 102 -1.38 27.99 12.29
C VAL A 102 -2.60 27.08 12.37
N TYR A 103 -2.76 26.27 11.32
CA TYR A 103 -3.76 25.20 11.27
C TYR A 103 -3.05 23.86 11.26
N LEU A 104 -3.76 22.83 11.69
CA LEU A 104 -3.21 21.49 11.91
C LEU A 104 -4.21 20.47 11.40
N ALA A 105 -3.72 19.45 10.72
CA ALA A 105 -4.56 18.36 10.24
C ALA A 105 -3.98 17.02 10.68
N THR A 106 -4.85 16.07 11.00
CA THR A 106 -4.47 14.69 11.28
C THR A 106 -5.61 13.75 10.89
N ASN A 107 -5.25 12.55 10.46
CA ASN A 107 -6.19 11.48 10.16
C ASN A 107 -6.24 10.40 11.25
N SER A 108 -5.48 10.56 12.33
CA SER A 108 -5.38 9.58 13.42
C SER A 108 -5.13 10.27 14.76
N LEU A 109 -5.69 9.72 15.83
CA LEU A 109 -5.42 10.20 17.19
C LEU A 109 -3.98 9.89 17.66
N GLN A 110 -3.26 9.06 16.95
CA GLN A 110 -1.85 8.75 17.18
C GLN A 110 -0.91 9.59 16.29
N GLY A 111 -1.45 10.49 15.49
CA GLY A 111 -0.69 11.31 14.56
C GLY A 111 -0.47 10.65 13.19
N PRO A 112 0.35 11.25 12.33
CA PRO A 112 1.05 12.52 12.57
C PRO A 112 0.16 13.76 12.41
N TRP A 113 0.64 14.89 12.92
CA TRP A 113 0.10 16.20 12.60
C TRP A 113 0.75 16.75 11.34
N TRP A 114 -0.05 17.28 10.41
CA TRP A 114 0.42 18.14 9.32
C TRP A 114 0.25 19.59 9.76
N ILE A 115 1.36 20.33 9.80
CA ILE A 115 1.40 21.72 10.24
C ILE A 115 1.24 22.62 9.02
N LEU A 116 0.19 23.43 9.02
CA LEU A 116 -0.18 24.34 7.93
C LEU A 116 0.06 25.78 8.40
N GLY A 117 1.13 26.39 7.90
CA GLY A 117 1.58 27.72 8.28
C GLY A 117 2.03 28.55 7.09
N TRP A 118 2.89 29.52 7.38
CA TRP A 118 3.53 30.33 6.35
C TRP A 118 4.93 29.86 6.04
N PRO A 119 5.44 30.20 4.81
CA PRO A 119 6.77 29.77 4.43
C PRO A 119 7.90 30.41 5.25
N GLU A 120 7.69 31.56 5.91
CA GLU A 120 8.75 32.32 6.55
C GLU A 120 8.94 31.99 8.03
N ARG A 121 7.97 32.30 8.87
CA ARG A 121 7.99 31.98 10.30
C ARG A 121 6.58 32.02 10.89
N VAL A 122 6.42 31.36 12.04
CA VAL A 122 5.19 31.46 12.82
C VAL A 122 5.22 32.79 13.57
N PRO A 123 4.24 33.70 13.35
CA PRO A 123 4.17 34.97 14.11
C PRO A 123 3.93 34.68 15.59
N GLU A 124 4.56 35.45 16.46
CA GLU A 124 4.26 35.39 17.89
C GLU A 124 2.82 35.90 18.14
N ALA A 125 2.17 35.40 19.19
CA ALA A 125 0.77 35.67 19.45
C ALA A 125 0.45 37.17 19.71
N ASP A 126 1.43 37.97 20.13
CA ASP A 126 1.36 39.37 20.39
C ASP A 126 1.82 40.27 19.23
N GLU A 127 2.38 39.68 18.15
CA GLU A 127 2.71 40.49 16.97
C GLU A 127 1.44 40.93 16.24
N VAL A 128 1.46 42.19 15.81
CA VAL A 128 0.45 42.71 14.86
C VAL A 128 0.77 42.06 13.50
N PRO A 129 -0.04 41.11 13.02
CA PRO A 129 0.30 40.43 11.78
C PRO A 129 0.25 41.42 10.61
N PRO A 130 1.26 41.39 9.70
CA PRO A 130 1.07 41.96 8.37
C PRO A 130 -0.16 41.25 7.74
N GLU A 131 -0.78 41.90 6.76
CA GLU A 131 -1.91 41.30 6.04
C GLU A 131 -1.53 39.91 5.55
N LEU A 132 -2.16 38.88 6.13
CA LEU A 132 -1.77 37.50 5.90
C LEU A 132 -2.44 36.93 4.65
N PRO A 133 -1.74 36.08 3.88
CA PRO A 133 -2.39 35.39 2.76
C PRO A 133 -3.58 34.59 3.22
N ALA A 134 -4.61 34.49 2.37
CA ALA A 134 -5.80 33.69 2.64
C ALA A 134 -5.54 32.18 2.41
N TYR A 135 -4.34 31.73 2.69
CA TYR A 135 -3.95 30.31 2.56
C TYR A 135 -2.84 29.95 3.55
N ARG A 136 -2.70 28.65 3.78
CA ARG A 136 -1.59 28.05 4.52
C ARG A 136 -0.98 26.93 3.71
N VAL A 137 0.32 26.69 3.89
CA VAL A 137 1.08 25.64 3.23
C VAL A 137 1.69 24.69 4.25
N LEU A 138 2.02 23.48 3.83
CA LEU A 138 2.67 22.52 4.73
C LEU A 138 4.08 22.98 5.07
N THR A 139 4.34 23.18 6.37
CA THR A 139 5.65 23.58 6.89
C THR A 139 6.34 22.47 7.66
N GLY A 140 5.60 21.50 8.14
CA GLY A 140 6.17 20.37 8.88
C GLY A 140 5.16 19.28 9.16
N VAL A 141 5.72 18.16 9.63
CA VAL A 141 4.95 17.01 10.10
C VAL A 141 5.51 16.61 11.45
N VAL A 142 4.66 16.42 12.45
CA VAL A 142 5.05 16.02 13.81
C VAL A 142 4.34 14.71 14.14
N ASP A 143 5.08 13.67 14.46
CA ASP A 143 4.48 12.39 14.85
C ASP A 143 4.02 12.38 16.32
N GLY A 144 3.40 11.28 16.74
CA GLY A 144 2.88 11.13 18.12
C GLY A 144 3.95 11.12 19.20
N PHE A 145 5.23 11.09 18.84
CA PHE A 145 6.37 11.10 19.77
C PHE A 145 7.14 12.43 19.76
N GLY A 146 6.65 13.41 18.99
CA GLY A 146 7.29 14.73 18.89
C GLY A 146 8.43 14.81 17.89
N ARG A 147 8.70 13.74 17.11
CA ARG A 147 9.69 13.77 16.04
C ARG A 147 9.16 14.56 14.86
N THR A 148 9.99 15.41 14.28
CA THR A 148 9.55 16.37 13.26
C THR A 148 10.20 16.11 11.91
N LEU A 149 9.42 16.30 10.86
CA LEU A 149 9.86 16.44 9.48
C LEU A 149 9.62 17.89 9.09
N THR A 150 10.66 18.65 8.77
CA THR A 150 10.57 20.08 8.50
C THR A 150 10.80 20.36 7.01
N PHE A 151 9.90 21.13 6.42
CA PHE A 151 10.02 21.60 5.03
C PHE A 151 10.53 23.03 5.04
N HIS A 152 11.71 23.23 4.45
CA HIS A 152 12.34 24.56 4.32
C HIS A 152 11.94 25.19 2.99
N ARG A 153 11.40 26.40 3.07
CA ARG A 153 10.95 27.13 1.88
C ARG A 153 11.81 28.33 1.63
N ALA A 154 12.04 28.66 0.35
CA ALA A 154 12.78 29.84 -0.01
C ALA A 154 12.01 31.10 0.38
N ALA A 155 12.66 32.00 1.12
CA ALA A 155 12.05 33.24 1.58
C ALA A 155 12.02 34.30 0.47
N GLU A 156 12.98 34.26 -0.46
CA GLU A 156 13.14 35.26 -1.52
C GLU A 156 13.74 34.63 -2.77
N GLY A 157 13.78 35.38 -3.85
CA GLY A 157 14.34 34.94 -5.13
C GLY A 157 13.30 34.32 -6.06
N ASP A 158 13.81 33.72 -7.15
CA ASP A 158 12.97 33.20 -8.23
C ASP A 158 12.07 32.03 -7.83
N VAL A 159 12.43 31.33 -6.76
CA VAL A 159 11.69 30.15 -6.26
C VAL A 159 11.06 30.42 -4.89
N ALA A 160 10.83 31.67 -4.53
CA ALA A 160 10.25 32.06 -3.25
C ALA A 160 8.94 31.30 -2.96
N GLY A 161 8.81 30.77 -1.74
CA GLY A 161 7.65 29.99 -1.29
C GLY A 161 7.71 28.50 -1.60
N ALA A 162 8.62 28.05 -2.47
CA ALA A 162 8.77 26.65 -2.80
C ALA A 162 9.68 25.92 -1.80
N VAL A 163 9.46 24.62 -1.65
CA VAL A 163 10.29 23.78 -0.78
C VAL A 163 11.64 23.54 -1.41
N THR A 164 12.70 24.03 -0.78
CA THR A 164 14.10 23.88 -1.24
C THR A 164 14.89 22.89 -0.41
N GLY A 165 14.37 22.51 0.76
CA GLY A 165 15.05 21.59 1.66
C GLY A 165 14.09 20.86 2.58
N VAL A 166 14.53 19.71 3.06
CA VAL A 166 13.80 18.91 4.01
C VAL A 166 14.77 18.39 5.07
N THR A 167 14.41 18.50 6.33
CA THR A 167 15.13 17.87 7.45
C THR A 167 14.23 16.81 8.06
N ASP A 168 14.67 15.54 8.09
CA ASP A 168 13.88 14.47 8.67
C ASP A 168 14.10 14.33 10.19
N GLY A 169 13.34 13.44 10.82
CA GLY A 169 13.39 13.23 12.27
C GLY A 169 14.69 12.61 12.76
N ALA A 170 15.51 12.04 11.90
CA ALA A 170 16.82 11.47 12.20
C ALA A 170 17.96 12.48 11.99
N GLY A 171 17.67 13.67 11.49
CA GLY A 171 18.64 14.73 11.24
C GLY A 171 19.26 14.71 9.85
N ARG A 172 18.77 13.86 8.93
CA ARG A 172 19.20 13.90 7.54
C ARG A 172 18.64 15.13 6.86
N ARG A 173 19.45 15.74 6.01
CA ARG A 173 19.06 16.93 5.23
C ARG A 173 19.07 16.62 3.75
N PHE A 174 17.98 17.01 3.11
CA PHE A 174 17.79 16.85 1.68
C PHE A 174 17.71 18.22 1.03
N HIS A 175 18.37 18.38 -0.10
CA HIS A 175 18.25 19.58 -0.92
C HIS A 175 17.40 19.26 -2.16
N LEU A 176 16.38 20.08 -2.37
CA LEU A 176 15.52 20.01 -3.55
C LEU A 176 15.95 21.09 -4.53
N ALA A 177 16.62 20.68 -5.60
CA ALA A 177 17.05 21.59 -6.65
C ALA A 177 15.87 21.94 -7.55
N LEU A 178 15.51 23.20 -7.60
CA LEU A 178 14.35 23.71 -8.35
C LEU A 178 14.80 24.49 -9.57
N THR A 179 13.97 24.47 -10.62
CA THR A 179 14.15 25.28 -11.81
C THR A 179 12.91 26.09 -12.12
N THR A 180 13.12 27.30 -12.68
CA THR A 180 12.04 28.10 -13.26
C THR A 180 11.82 27.69 -14.72
N GLN A 181 10.70 28.11 -15.30
CA GLN A 181 10.42 27.87 -16.71
C GLN A 181 11.48 28.53 -17.61
N ALA A 182 11.91 29.76 -17.27
CA ALA A 182 12.95 30.45 -18.02
C ALA A 182 14.30 29.73 -17.99
N GLN A 183 14.69 29.17 -16.86
CA GLN A 183 15.90 28.36 -16.71
C GLN A 183 15.88 27.12 -17.59
N ARG A 184 14.76 26.42 -17.60
CA ARG A 184 14.56 25.23 -18.45
C ARG A 184 14.56 25.57 -19.93
N ALA A 185 13.94 26.68 -20.30
CA ALA A 185 13.95 27.19 -21.68
C ALA A 185 15.36 27.53 -22.15
N GLU A 186 16.16 28.20 -21.30
CA GLU A 186 17.53 28.52 -21.61
C GLU A 186 18.40 27.27 -21.74
N ALA A 187 18.25 26.29 -20.85
CA ALA A 187 18.98 25.03 -20.92
C ALA A 187 18.63 24.26 -22.20
N PHE A 188 17.38 24.29 -22.63
CA PHE A 188 16.93 23.69 -23.89
C PHE A 188 17.60 24.37 -25.10
N ARG A 189 17.66 25.70 -25.12
CA ARG A 189 18.29 26.46 -26.19
C ARG A 189 19.79 26.17 -26.27
N LYS A 190 20.48 26.10 -25.13
CA LYS A 190 21.92 25.76 -25.06
C LYS A 190 22.18 24.34 -25.58
N GLN A 191 21.37 23.36 -25.18
CA GLN A 191 21.49 21.98 -25.63
C GLN A 191 21.24 21.88 -27.14
N ARG A 192 20.28 22.62 -27.66
CA ARG A 192 19.95 22.65 -29.10
C ARG A 192 21.10 23.28 -29.90
N ALA A 193 21.69 24.37 -29.43
CA ALA A 193 22.82 25.01 -30.08
C ALA A 193 24.05 24.08 -30.10
N SER A 194 24.33 23.37 -29.00
CA SER A 194 25.41 22.38 -28.90
C SER A 194 25.19 21.19 -29.84
N SER A 195 23.97 20.66 -29.99
CA SER A 195 23.66 19.55 -30.90
C SER A 195 23.75 19.95 -32.36
N LEU A 196 23.43 21.20 -32.72
CA LEU A 196 23.53 21.73 -34.08
C LEU A 196 24.98 21.98 -34.51
N SER A 197 25.87 22.21 -33.57
CA SER A 197 27.31 22.41 -33.82
C SER A 197 28.10 21.11 -33.95
N SER A 198 27.50 19.97 -33.64
CA SER A 198 28.11 18.62 -33.71
C SER A 198 27.97 18.05 -35.11
N PRO A 199 29.07 17.70 -35.84
CA PRO A 199 28.98 17.15 -37.20
C PRO A 199 28.42 15.72 -37.27
N ALA A 200 28.19 15.05 -36.15
CA ALA A 200 27.70 13.67 -36.08
C ALA A 200 26.19 13.55 -35.78
N SER A 201 25.48 14.66 -35.65
CA SER A 201 24.06 14.66 -35.33
C SER A 201 23.21 14.58 -36.59
N PRO A 202 22.42 13.49 -36.80
CA PRO A 202 21.48 13.47 -37.90
C PRO A 202 20.40 14.56 -37.68
N ARG A 203 20.12 15.31 -38.73
CA ARG A 203 19.15 16.41 -38.71
C ARG A 203 17.70 15.93 -38.67
N SER A 204 17.30 15.22 -37.67
CA SER A 204 15.88 14.95 -37.43
C SER A 204 15.26 15.96 -36.49
N VAL A 205 15.57 17.21 -36.65
CA VAL A 205 15.02 18.23 -35.77
C VAL A 205 13.72 18.72 -36.37
N SER A 206 12.61 18.44 -35.70
CA SER A 206 11.42 19.25 -35.84
C SER A 206 11.81 20.66 -35.37
N SER A 207 12.16 21.54 -36.30
CA SER A 207 12.59 22.90 -36.06
C SER A 207 11.52 23.81 -35.45
N SER A 208 10.34 23.24 -35.08
CA SER A 208 9.16 23.99 -34.70
C SER A 208 8.82 23.93 -33.21
N GLN A 209 9.59 23.20 -32.38
CA GLN A 209 9.33 23.21 -30.93
C GLN A 209 9.85 24.50 -30.30
N VAL A 210 8.90 25.35 -29.91
CA VAL A 210 9.18 26.53 -29.10
C VAL A 210 9.13 26.15 -27.63
N PHE A 211 10.22 26.40 -26.92
CA PHE A 211 10.24 26.27 -25.47
C PHE A 211 10.01 27.66 -24.87
N PRO A 212 8.82 27.99 -24.37
CA PRO A 212 8.53 29.34 -23.88
C PRO A 212 9.25 29.66 -22.58
N ASP A 213 9.60 30.93 -22.37
CA ASP A 213 10.18 31.40 -21.10
C ASP A 213 9.18 31.51 -19.98
N THR A 214 7.90 31.60 -20.29
CA THR A 214 6.79 31.68 -19.33
C THR A 214 5.68 30.73 -19.72
N LEU A 215 4.94 30.25 -18.71
CA LEU A 215 3.76 29.42 -18.88
C LEU A 215 2.50 30.26 -18.71
N PRO A 216 1.34 29.81 -19.25
CA PRO A 216 0.06 30.42 -18.93
C PRO A 216 -0.16 30.46 -17.43
N ALA A 217 -0.67 31.58 -16.91
CA ALA A 217 -0.81 31.82 -15.47
C ALA A 217 -1.77 30.87 -14.75
N GLY A 218 -2.62 30.17 -15.49
CA GLY A 218 -3.52 29.15 -14.93
C GLY A 218 -4.01 28.19 -15.99
N THR A 219 -4.27 26.98 -15.53
CA THR A 219 -4.92 25.92 -16.29
C THR A 219 -6.09 25.39 -15.48
N GLY A 220 -6.82 24.42 -15.96
CA GLY A 220 -7.86 23.74 -15.19
C GLY A 220 -7.35 23.05 -13.93
N TYR A 221 -6.04 22.91 -13.75
CA TYR A 221 -5.39 22.31 -12.59
C TYR A 221 -4.92 23.33 -11.53
N GLY A 222 -5.18 24.62 -11.74
CA GLY A 222 -4.83 25.70 -10.83
C GLY A 222 -3.79 26.66 -11.41
N THR A 223 -3.39 27.68 -10.61
CA THR A 223 -2.34 28.62 -10.99
C THR A 223 -0.99 27.95 -11.08
N ASP A 224 -0.17 28.35 -12.03
CA ASP A 224 1.15 27.75 -12.28
C ASP A 224 2.24 28.83 -12.27
N ASN A 225 3.16 28.75 -11.32
CA ASN A 225 4.32 29.63 -11.24
C ASN A 225 5.53 29.15 -12.07
N GLY A 226 5.41 27.97 -12.70
CA GLY A 226 6.48 27.39 -13.52
C GLY A 226 7.63 26.77 -12.76
N ILE A 227 7.61 26.76 -11.44
CA ILE A 227 8.68 26.17 -10.61
C ILE A 227 8.54 24.64 -10.60
N ARG A 228 9.65 23.94 -10.89
CA ARG A 228 9.68 22.47 -10.95
C ARG A 228 10.87 21.90 -10.20
N LEU A 229 10.70 20.70 -9.65
CA LEU A 229 11.76 19.95 -9.00
C LEU A 229 12.63 19.26 -10.05
N GLU A 230 13.92 19.57 -10.08
CA GLU A 230 14.88 18.97 -11.00
C GLU A 230 15.62 17.78 -10.40
N ALA A 231 16.01 17.88 -9.13
CA ALA A 231 16.79 16.85 -8.46
C ALA A 231 16.61 16.90 -6.95
N VAL A 232 16.81 15.75 -6.31
CA VAL A 232 16.82 15.60 -4.85
C VAL A 232 18.20 15.09 -4.44
N TRP A 233 18.84 15.81 -3.53
CA TRP A 233 20.18 15.49 -3.02
C TRP A 233 20.11 15.20 -1.53
N LEU A 234 20.74 14.11 -1.07
CA LEU A 234 21.01 13.89 0.34
C LEU A 234 22.30 14.65 0.70
N THR A 235 22.16 15.86 1.26
CA THR A 235 23.28 16.76 1.52
C THR A 235 23.97 16.52 2.86
N HIS A 236 23.26 15.94 3.83
CA HIS A 236 23.81 15.63 5.13
C HIS A 236 23.18 14.38 5.71
N ASP A 237 24.01 13.45 6.14
CA ASP A 237 23.59 12.25 6.89
C ASP A 237 24.42 12.20 8.18
N PRO A 238 23.81 12.24 9.37
CA PRO A 238 24.53 12.19 10.64
C PRO A 238 25.40 10.97 10.84
N ALA A 239 25.06 9.84 10.19
CA ALA A 239 25.86 8.62 10.25
C ALA A 239 27.13 8.69 9.37
N TYR A 240 27.15 9.59 8.40
CA TYR A 240 28.27 9.78 7.45
C TYR A 240 28.56 11.28 7.27
N PRO A 241 28.97 11.97 8.36
CA PRO A 241 29.01 13.45 8.37
C PRO A 241 30.02 14.07 7.42
N ASP A 242 31.06 13.33 7.06
CA ASP A 242 32.14 13.81 6.17
C ASP A 242 31.93 13.47 4.70
N GLU A 243 30.89 12.71 4.39
CA GLU A 243 30.59 12.32 3.00
C GLU A 243 29.79 13.40 2.28
N GLN A 244 30.22 13.72 1.05
CA GLN A 244 29.51 14.62 0.15
C GLN A 244 28.79 13.82 -0.93
N PRO A 245 27.59 14.25 -1.36
CA PRO A 245 26.87 13.55 -2.41
C PRO A 245 27.61 13.68 -3.75
N THR A 246 27.72 12.57 -4.46
CA THR A 246 28.33 12.51 -5.81
C THR A 246 27.26 12.48 -6.91
N ALA A 247 26.02 12.11 -6.56
CA ALA A 247 24.90 12.03 -7.47
C ALA A 247 23.59 12.33 -6.72
N PRO A 248 22.57 12.85 -7.41
CA PRO A 248 21.27 13.01 -6.79
C PRO A 248 20.62 11.65 -6.53
N LEU A 249 19.73 11.60 -5.53
CA LEU A 249 18.91 10.42 -5.24
C LEU A 249 17.87 10.19 -6.34
N ALA A 250 17.37 11.26 -6.94
CA ALA A 250 16.43 11.24 -8.04
C ALA A 250 16.58 12.50 -8.88
N ARG A 251 16.26 12.39 -10.17
CA ARG A 251 16.29 13.50 -11.11
C ARG A 251 15.03 13.49 -11.96
N TYR A 252 14.55 14.66 -12.32
CA TYR A 252 13.31 14.86 -13.04
C TYR A 252 13.50 15.77 -14.22
N THR A 253 12.84 15.49 -15.34
CA THR A 253 12.83 16.34 -16.53
C THR A 253 11.40 16.70 -16.91
N TYR A 254 11.24 17.80 -17.63
CA TYR A 254 9.93 18.38 -17.96
C TYR A 254 9.83 18.70 -19.44
N THR A 255 8.58 18.69 -19.92
CA THR A 255 8.26 19.13 -21.29
C THR A 255 8.39 20.65 -21.39
N ALA A 256 8.30 21.17 -22.61
CA ALA A 256 8.26 22.62 -22.87
C ALA A 256 7.09 23.30 -22.16
N GLY A 257 6.00 22.59 -21.92
CA GLY A 257 4.83 23.06 -21.17
C GLY A 257 4.94 22.88 -19.65
N GLY A 258 6.07 22.45 -19.13
CA GLY A 258 6.30 22.26 -17.70
C GLY A 258 5.66 21.02 -17.11
N GLU A 259 5.33 20.04 -17.93
CA GLU A 259 4.74 18.76 -17.51
C GLU A 259 5.84 17.74 -17.23
N LEU A 260 5.68 16.91 -16.19
CA LEU A 260 6.69 15.90 -15.82
C LEU A 260 6.87 14.90 -16.96
N ARG A 261 8.07 14.85 -17.52
CA ARG A 261 8.40 14.00 -18.66
C ARG A 261 9.06 12.69 -18.30
N ALA A 262 10.06 12.74 -17.41
CA ALA A 262 10.85 11.57 -17.06
C ALA A 262 11.36 11.64 -15.62
N VAL A 263 11.55 10.48 -15.04
CA VAL A 263 12.13 10.29 -13.71
C VAL A 263 13.34 9.38 -13.84
N TYR A 264 14.45 9.80 -13.23
CA TYR A 264 15.71 9.07 -13.21
C TYR A 264 16.05 8.68 -11.77
N ASP A 265 16.52 7.47 -11.57
CA ASP A 265 16.96 7.00 -10.27
C ASP A 265 18.40 7.46 -9.94
N ARG A 266 18.92 7.01 -8.80
CA ARG A 266 20.28 7.33 -8.34
C ARG A 266 21.37 6.83 -9.29
N SER A 267 21.12 5.77 -10.04
CA SER A 267 22.07 5.26 -11.06
C SER A 267 22.16 6.14 -12.31
N GLY A 268 21.25 7.11 -12.46
CA GLY A 268 21.11 7.92 -13.65
C GLY A 268 20.26 7.27 -14.74
N MET A 269 19.64 6.14 -14.45
CA MET A 269 18.77 5.44 -15.39
C MET A 269 17.37 6.01 -15.36
N GLN A 270 16.76 6.20 -16.54
CA GLN A 270 15.35 6.60 -16.63
C GLN A 270 14.46 5.44 -16.21
N VAL A 271 13.71 5.64 -15.13
CA VAL A 271 12.81 4.61 -14.55
C VAL A 271 11.35 4.83 -14.89
N ARG A 272 10.95 6.06 -15.22
CA ARG A 272 9.59 6.43 -15.62
C ARG A 272 9.61 7.41 -16.78
N GLY A 273 8.58 7.32 -17.63
CA GLY A 273 8.33 8.30 -18.68
C GLY A 273 6.84 8.60 -18.80
N PHE A 274 6.50 9.84 -19.17
CA PHE A 274 5.13 10.33 -19.28
C PHE A 274 4.96 11.16 -20.53
N THR A 275 3.79 11.02 -21.18
CA THR A 275 3.40 11.77 -22.37
C THR A 275 2.06 12.42 -22.13
N TYR A 276 1.89 13.64 -22.62
CA TYR A 276 0.70 14.45 -22.38
C TYR A 276 0.01 14.84 -23.68
N ASP A 277 -1.29 15.15 -23.56
CA ASP A 277 -2.11 15.60 -24.68
C ASP A 277 -1.63 16.95 -25.17
N ALA A 278 -1.49 17.08 -26.51
CA ALA A 278 -1.04 18.33 -27.13
C ALA A 278 -2.09 19.46 -27.02
N GLU A 279 -3.38 19.11 -26.93
CA GLU A 279 -4.47 20.09 -26.89
C GLU A 279 -4.94 20.42 -25.48
N HIS A 280 -4.70 19.52 -24.52
CA HIS A 280 -5.16 19.66 -23.13
C HIS A 280 -3.94 19.56 -22.20
N ALA A 281 -3.36 20.70 -21.83
CA ALA A 281 -2.21 20.76 -20.96
C ALA A 281 -2.43 20.02 -19.64
N GLY A 282 -1.47 19.19 -19.24
CA GLY A 282 -1.50 18.43 -18.01
C GLY A 282 -2.29 17.12 -18.08
N ARG A 283 -2.91 16.80 -19.20
CA ARG A 283 -3.65 15.54 -19.38
C ARG A 283 -2.68 14.45 -19.84
N MET A 284 -2.41 13.47 -18.98
CA MET A 284 -1.52 12.36 -19.31
C MET A 284 -2.21 11.39 -20.29
N VAL A 285 -1.57 11.14 -21.44
CA VAL A 285 -2.07 10.19 -22.44
C VAL A 285 -1.27 8.91 -22.48
N ALA A 286 -0.08 8.88 -21.90
CA ALA A 286 0.74 7.67 -21.84
C ALA A 286 1.74 7.72 -20.69
N HIS A 287 2.08 6.55 -20.19
CA HIS A 287 3.19 6.38 -19.24
C HIS A 287 3.83 5.01 -19.40
N HIS A 288 5.08 4.90 -18.95
CA HIS A 288 5.80 3.62 -18.92
C HIS A 288 6.79 3.55 -17.76
N TYR A 289 7.11 2.33 -17.37
CA TYR A 289 8.25 1.98 -16.52
C TYR A 289 9.41 1.53 -17.41
N ALA A 290 10.65 1.67 -16.92
CA ALA A 290 11.83 1.24 -17.65
C ALA A 290 11.69 -0.20 -18.19
N GLY A 291 11.96 -0.39 -19.47
CA GLY A 291 11.90 -1.69 -20.13
C GLY A 291 10.50 -2.29 -20.29
N ARG A 292 9.45 -1.54 -19.98
CA ARG A 292 8.05 -1.98 -20.11
C ARG A 292 7.36 -1.26 -21.28
N PRO A 293 6.32 -1.88 -21.88
CA PRO A 293 5.50 -1.22 -22.88
C PRO A 293 4.78 0.00 -22.30
N GLU A 294 4.51 0.95 -23.17
CA GLU A 294 3.80 2.17 -22.81
C GLU A 294 2.28 1.90 -22.69
N SER A 295 1.70 2.30 -21.55
CA SER A 295 0.24 2.30 -21.36
C SER A 295 -0.33 3.62 -21.85
N CYS A 296 -1.37 3.57 -22.70
CA CYS A 296 -1.96 4.73 -23.32
C CYS A 296 -3.41 4.94 -22.88
N TYR A 297 -3.83 6.21 -22.80
CA TYR A 297 -5.17 6.59 -22.36
C TYR A 297 -5.84 7.48 -23.38
N ARG A 298 -7.16 7.30 -23.54
CA ARG A 298 -8.03 8.21 -24.25
C ARG A 298 -9.07 8.77 -23.31
N TYR A 299 -9.51 9.98 -23.59
CA TYR A 299 -10.43 10.73 -22.74
C TYR A 299 -11.65 11.21 -23.52
N ASP A 300 -12.76 11.40 -22.80
CA ASP A 300 -13.94 12.07 -23.34
C ASP A 300 -13.82 13.59 -23.21
N ASP A 301 -14.84 14.30 -23.64
CA ASP A 301 -14.86 15.78 -23.61
C ASP A 301 -14.84 16.36 -22.19
N THR A 302 -15.22 15.56 -21.17
CA THR A 302 -15.22 15.98 -19.77
C THR A 302 -13.93 15.63 -19.04
N GLY A 303 -12.98 14.94 -19.70
CA GLY A 303 -11.70 14.56 -19.11
C GLY A 303 -11.69 13.22 -18.39
N ARG A 304 -12.72 12.39 -18.58
CA ARG A 304 -12.75 11.03 -18.05
C ARG A 304 -12.09 10.05 -19.01
N VAL A 305 -11.37 9.06 -18.48
CA VAL A 305 -10.75 8.02 -19.29
C VAL A 305 -11.82 7.15 -19.92
N THR A 306 -11.81 7.04 -21.24
CA THR A 306 -12.72 6.16 -22.01
C THR A 306 -12.05 4.89 -22.49
N GLU A 307 -10.73 4.89 -22.63
CA GLU A 307 -9.98 3.73 -23.09
C GLU A 307 -8.59 3.73 -22.46
N GLN A 308 -8.14 2.56 -22.05
CA GLN A 308 -6.77 2.30 -21.60
C GLN A 308 -6.21 1.14 -22.41
N VAL A 309 -5.11 1.37 -23.11
CA VAL A 309 -4.42 0.35 -23.92
C VAL A 309 -3.14 -0.07 -23.22
N ASN A 310 -3.02 -1.35 -22.91
CA ASN A 310 -1.84 -1.93 -22.27
C ASN A 310 -1.28 -3.02 -23.21
N PRO A 311 -0.24 -2.72 -24.02
CA PRO A 311 0.30 -3.71 -24.96
C PRO A 311 0.69 -5.02 -24.27
N GLU A 312 0.27 -6.15 -24.84
CA GLU A 312 0.45 -7.51 -24.31
C GLU A 312 -0.24 -7.76 -22.96
N GLY A 313 -1.07 -6.84 -22.50
CA GLY A 313 -1.92 -6.97 -21.31
C GLY A 313 -3.37 -6.71 -21.65
N LEU A 314 -4.19 -6.53 -20.62
CA LEU A 314 -5.60 -6.20 -20.79
C LEU A 314 -5.75 -4.74 -21.22
N ASP A 315 -6.56 -4.52 -22.27
CA ASP A 315 -7.06 -3.20 -22.61
C ASP A 315 -8.45 -3.03 -22.00
N TYR A 316 -8.79 -1.80 -21.65
CA TYR A 316 -10.06 -1.48 -21.01
C TYR A 316 -10.79 -0.40 -21.75
N ARG A 317 -12.12 -0.52 -21.81
CA ARG A 317 -13.03 0.55 -22.28
C ARG A 317 -13.99 0.89 -21.15
N PHE A 318 -14.22 2.19 -20.96
CA PHE A 318 -15.07 2.72 -19.91
C PHE A 318 -16.22 3.49 -20.55
N GLU A 319 -17.46 3.12 -20.21
CA GLU A 319 -18.66 3.82 -20.62
C GLU A 319 -19.34 4.42 -19.40
N TYR A 320 -19.51 5.72 -19.39
CA TYR A 320 -20.05 6.47 -18.26
C TYR A 320 -21.51 6.81 -18.49
N GLY A 321 -22.38 6.37 -17.60
CA GLY A 321 -23.77 6.75 -17.55
C GLY A 321 -24.02 7.70 -16.37
N GLU A 322 -25.26 8.06 -16.15
CA GLU A 322 -25.66 9.00 -15.09
C GLU A 322 -25.33 8.46 -13.69
N SER A 323 -25.57 7.18 -13.45
CA SER A 323 -25.32 6.54 -12.15
C SER A 323 -24.62 5.18 -12.29
N ARG A 324 -23.97 4.94 -13.42
CA ARG A 324 -23.26 3.68 -13.64
C ARG A 324 -22.01 3.87 -14.51
N VAL A 325 -21.08 2.97 -14.37
CA VAL A 325 -19.88 2.85 -15.20
C VAL A 325 -19.79 1.42 -15.71
N ILE A 326 -19.66 1.26 -17.02
CA ILE A 326 -19.47 -0.05 -17.67
C ILE A 326 -18.00 -0.17 -18.04
N ILE A 327 -17.34 -1.22 -17.55
CA ILE A 327 -15.94 -1.51 -17.83
C ILE A 327 -15.87 -2.80 -18.64
N THR A 328 -15.34 -2.71 -19.86
CA THR A 328 -15.16 -3.87 -20.75
C THR A 328 -13.67 -4.04 -21.04
N ASP A 329 -13.13 -5.22 -20.83
CA ASP A 329 -11.73 -5.51 -21.15
C ASP A 329 -11.57 -6.20 -22.51
N SER A 330 -10.32 -6.42 -22.92
CA SER A 330 -9.99 -7.04 -24.22
C SER A 330 -10.31 -8.53 -24.30
N LEU A 331 -10.64 -9.18 -23.19
CA LEU A 331 -11.19 -10.54 -23.15
C LEU A 331 -12.72 -10.56 -23.20
N ASN A 332 -13.34 -9.41 -23.49
CA ASN A 332 -14.80 -9.21 -23.51
C ASN A 332 -15.48 -9.45 -22.17
N ARG A 333 -14.73 -9.34 -21.07
CA ARG A 333 -15.29 -9.38 -19.73
C ARG A 333 -15.90 -8.03 -19.41
N ARG A 334 -17.11 -8.02 -18.90
CA ARG A 334 -17.87 -6.80 -18.62
C ARG A 334 -18.22 -6.71 -17.15
N GLU A 335 -17.85 -5.60 -16.53
CA GLU A 335 -18.26 -5.24 -15.17
C GLU A 335 -19.09 -3.97 -15.22
N VAL A 336 -20.10 -3.87 -14.37
CA VAL A 336 -20.92 -2.67 -14.24
C VAL A 336 -20.91 -2.21 -12.79
N LEU A 337 -20.52 -0.96 -12.57
CA LEU A 337 -20.53 -0.32 -11.25
C LEU A 337 -21.71 0.65 -11.19
N TYR A 338 -22.56 0.50 -10.18
CA TYR A 338 -23.68 1.40 -9.94
C TYR A 338 -23.37 2.28 -8.75
N THR A 339 -23.59 3.59 -8.88
CA THR A 339 -23.25 4.57 -7.86
C THR A 339 -24.49 5.31 -7.37
N GLU A 340 -24.47 5.71 -6.10
CA GLU A 340 -25.45 6.61 -5.49
C GLU A 340 -24.72 7.69 -4.67
N GLY A 341 -25.42 8.80 -4.39
CA GLY A 341 -24.90 9.94 -3.69
C GLY A 341 -24.32 11.00 -4.59
N GLU A 342 -24.02 12.17 -4.03
CA GLU A 342 -23.48 13.32 -4.72
C GLU A 342 -22.16 13.79 -4.10
N GLY A 343 -21.27 14.30 -4.94
CA GLY A 343 -19.99 14.85 -4.50
C GLY A 343 -19.13 13.84 -3.75
N GLY A 344 -18.61 14.21 -2.58
CA GLY A 344 -17.76 13.37 -1.76
C GLY A 344 -18.46 12.16 -1.12
N LEU A 345 -19.79 12.09 -1.18
CA LEU A 345 -20.59 10.97 -0.67
C LEU A 345 -21.00 9.98 -1.74
N LYS A 346 -20.48 10.14 -2.97
CA LYS A 346 -20.77 9.20 -4.06
C LYS A 346 -20.07 7.86 -3.79
N ARG A 347 -20.86 6.76 -3.76
CA ARG A 347 -20.37 5.42 -3.45
C ARG A 347 -20.90 4.38 -4.40
N VAL A 348 -20.11 3.35 -4.64
CA VAL A 348 -20.54 2.17 -5.41
C VAL A 348 -21.46 1.32 -4.55
N VAL A 349 -22.73 1.21 -4.92
CA VAL A 349 -23.73 0.47 -4.15
C VAL A 349 -24.03 -0.91 -4.72
N LYS A 350 -23.67 -1.15 -5.97
CA LYS A 350 -23.92 -2.43 -6.67
C LYS A 350 -22.82 -2.64 -7.69
N LYS A 351 -22.36 -3.88 -7.80
CA LYS A 351 -21.41 -4.30 -8.83
C LYS A 351 -21.93 -5.55 -9.52
N GLU A 352 -22.08 -5.50 -10.85
CA GLU A 352 -22.27 -6.69 -11.68
C GLU A 352 -20.89 -7.16 -12.14
N HIS A 353 -20.56 -8.40 -11.81
CA HIS A 353 -19.29 -9.01 -12.17
C HIS A 353 -19.35 -9.64 -13.58
N ALA A 354 -18.19 -9.99 -14.10
CA ALA A 354 -18.08 -10.53 -15.47
C ALA A 354 -18.80 -11.87 -15.66
N ASP A 355 -19.07 -12.62 -14.61
CA ASP A 355 -19.85 -13.87 -14.63
C ASP A 355 -21.36 -13.65 -14.48
N GLY A 356 -21.80 -12.39 -14.39
CA GLY A 356 -23.21 -12.02 -14.17
C GLY A 356 -23.62 -11.99 -12.70
N SER A 357 -22.74 -12.36 -11.76
CA SER A 357 -23.03 -12.27 -10.34
C SER A 357 -23.11 -10.82 -9.87
N ILE A 358 -23.84 -10.57 -8.80
CA ILE A 358 -24.10 -9.24 -8.29
C ILE A 358 -23.70 -9.17 -6.81
N THR A 359 -22.92 -8.17 -6.45
CA THR A 359 -22.64 -7.81 -5.07
C THR A 359 -23.18 -6.41 -4.76
N ARG A 360 -23.56 -6.16 -3.49
CA ARG A 360 -24.15 -4.90 -3.07
C ARG A 360 -23.44 -4.35 -1.84
N SER A 361 -23.43 -3.03 -1.71
CA SER A 361 -22.90 -2.32 -0.55
C SER A 361 -23.91 -1.27 -0.12
N GLU A 362 -24.06 -1.09 1.19
CA GLU A 362 -24.93 -0.07 1.77
C GLU A 362 -24.09 0.83 2.68
N TYR A 363 -24.39 2.13 2.65
CA TYR A 363 -23.62 3.14 3.37
C TYR A 363 -24.54 3.96 4.27
N ASP A 364 -23.99 4.51 5.35
CA ASP A 364 -24.70 5.44 6.22
C ASP A 364 -24.71 6.86 5.61
N GLU A 365 -25.31 7.80 6.32
CA GLU A 365 -25.41 9.20 5.87
C GLU A 365 -24.05 9.90 5.73
N ALA A 366 -23.03 9.44 6.44
CA ALA A 366 -21.66 9.93 6.36
C ALA A 366 -20.82 9.19 5.28
N GLY A 367 -21.42 8.28 4.52
CA GLY A 367 -20.74 7.53 3.47
C GLY A 367 -19.88 6.37 3.98
N ARG A 368 -20.13 5.88 5.19
CA ARG A 368 -19.41 4.75 5.77
C ARG A 368 -20.16 3.46 5.51
N LEU A 369 -19.41 2.39 5.25
CA LEU A 369 -19.98 1.08 4.94
C LEU A 369 -20.71 0.51 6.16
N LYS A 370 -22.01 0.21 6.01
CA LYS A 370 -22.83 -0.39 7.07
C LYS A 370 -23.29 -1.80 6.76
N ALA A 371 -23.29 -2.23 5.50
CA ALA A 371 -23.64 -3.60 5.11
C ALA A 371 -23.06 -3.95 3.75
N GLN A 372 -22.80 -5.24 3.57
CA GLN A 372 -22.42 -5.82 2.27
C GLN A 372 -23.22 -7.06 2.02
N THR A 373 -23.64 -7.27 0.76
CA THR A 373 -24.29 -8.48 0.30
C THR A 373 -23.43 -9.14 -0.76
N ASP A 374 -23.07 -10.39 -0.56
CA ASP A 374 -22.22 -11.13 -1.50
C ASP A 374 -23.02 -11.66 -2.70
N ALA A 375 -22.35 -12.34 -3.62
CA ALA A 375 -22.95 -12.85 -4.85
C ALA A 375 -24.02 -13.93 -4.59
N ALA A 376 -24.02 -14.59 -3.45
CA ALA A 376 -25.03 -15.57 -3.05
C ALA A 376 -26.23 -14.92 -2.32
N GLY A 377 -26.24 -13.60 -2.18
CA GLY A 377 -27.30 -12.87 -1.47
C GLY A 377 -27.11 -12.86 0.04
N ARG A 378 -25.98 -13.31 0.55
CA ARG A 378 -25.69 -13.37 1.99
C ARG A 378 -25.21 -12.01 2.46
N ARG A 379 -25.78 -11.56 3.59
CA ARG A 379 -25.57 -10.20 4.10
C ARG A 379 -24.67 -10.20 5.33
N THR A 380 -23.69 -9.29 5.32
CA THR A 380 -22.85 -8.94 6.46
C THR A 380 -23.19 -7.51 6.90
N GLU A 381 -23.45 -7.31 8.19
CA GLU A 381 -23.80 -6.00 8.73
C GLU A 381 -22.70 -5.49 9.66
N TYR A 382 -22.44 -4.17 9.57
CA TYR A 382 -21.48 -3.47 10.40
C TYR A 382 -22.23 -2.48 11.28
N SER A 383 -22.07 -2.60 12.60
CA SER A 383 -22.52 -1.57 13.52
C SER A 383 -21.42 -0.55 13.72
N LEU A 384 -21.77 0.73 13.61
CA LEU A 384 -20.80 1.82 13.64
C LEU A 384 -21.05 2.72 14.86
N HIS A 385 -19.97 3.17 15.50
CA HIS A 385 -20.05 4.17 16.56
C HIS A 385 -20.52 5.51 15.98
N MET A 386 -21.50 6.15 16.59
CA MET A 386 -22.15 7.34 16.05
C MET A 386 -21.19 8.51 15.82
N ALA A 387 -20.28 8.75 16.75
CA ALA A 387 -19.36 9.88 16.67
C ALA A 387 -18.11 9.58 15.82
N SER A 388 -17.50 8.42 16.02
CA SER A 388 -16.22 8.08 15.36
C SER A 388 -16.40 7.34 14.04
N GLY A 389 -17.52 6.64 13.86
CA GLY A 389 -17.74 5.72 12.74
C GLY A 389 -16.91 4.45 12.81
N ALA A 390 -16.24 4.19 13.94
CA ALA A 390 -15.51 2.96 14.14
C ALA A 390 -16.47 1.77 14.16
N VAL A 391 -16.05 0.63 13.60
CA VAL A 391 -16.86 -0.59 13.60
C VAL A 391 -16.88 -1.16 15.00
N THR A 392 -18.07 -1.23 15.62
CA THR A 392 -18.25 -1.80 16.95
C THR A 392 -18.71 -3.25 16.91
N ALA A 393 -19.33 -3.68 15.83
CA ALA A 393 -19.75 -5.06 15.65
C ALA A 393 -19.83 -5.42 14.17
N VAL A 394 -19.51 -6.68 13.85
CA VAL A 394 -19.69 -7.27 12.53
C VAL A 394 -20.56 -8.51 12.70
N THR A 395 -21.75 -8.49 12.07
CA THR A 395 -22.65 -9.64 12.07
C THR A 395 -22.60 -10.31 10.70
N GLY A 396 -22.12 -11.54 10.66
CA GLY A 396 -22.02 -12.33 9.44
C GLY A 396 -23.35 -12.87 8.95
N PRO A 397 -23.38 -13.49 7.77
CA PRO A 397 -24.60 -14.10 7.18
C PRO A 397 -25.21 -15.20 8.04
N ASP A 398 -24.41 -15.84 8.88
CA ASP A 398 -24.84 -16.87 9.82
C ASP A 398 -25.48 -16.30 11.10
N GLY A 399 -25.60 -14.98 11.21
CA GLY A 399 -26.13 -14.30 12.38
C GLY A 399 -25.16 -14.17 13.55
N ARG A 400 -23.92 -14.66 13.40
CA ARG A 400 -22.89 -14.58 14.43
C ARG A 400 -22.24 -13.21 14.43
N THR A 401 -22.00 -12.66 15.61
CA THR A 401 -21.48 -11.30 15.78
C THR A 401 -20.13 -11.31 16.47
N VAL A 402 -19.18 -10.58 15.87
CA VAL A 402 -17.90 -10.22 16.46
C VAL A 402 -18.02 -8.77 16.94
N ARG A 403 -17.64 -8.51 18.20
CA ARG A 403 -17.72 -7.17 18.80
C ARG A 403 -16.34 -6.60 19.10
N TYR A 404 -16.19 -5.30 18.88
CA TYR A 404 -14.94 -4.58 19.08
C TYR A 404 -15.12 -3.54 20.18
N GLY A 405 -14.19 -3.52 21.13
CA GLY A 405 -14.07 -2.48 22.14
C GLY A 405 -12.91 -1.56 21.84
N TYR A 406 -13.06 -0.30 22.19
CA TYR A 406 -12.06 0.74 21.91
C TYR A 406 -11.74 1.55 23.17
N ASN A 407 -10.52 2.07 23.25
CA ASN A 407 -10.15 3.08 24.26
C ASN A 407 -10.54 4.49 23.76
N ILE A 408 -10.29 5.52 24.57
CA ILE A 408 -10.59 6.90 24.20
C ILE A 408 -9.76 7.40 23.01
N GLN A 409 -8.61 6.76 22.73
CA GLN A 409 -7.77 7.04 21.56
C GLN A 409 -8.20 6.26 20.32
N ARG A 410 -9.36 5.61 20.37
CA ARG A 410 -9.96 4.84 19.27
C ARG A 410 -9.12 3.66 18.80
N GLN A 411 -8.29 3.11 19.68
CA GLN A 411 -7.56 1.87 19.43
C GLN A 411 -8.36 0.68 19.93
N VAL A 412 -8.31 -0.44 19.19
CA VAL A 412 -8.99 -1.67 19.57
C VAL A 412 -8.37 -2.24 20.85
N THR A 413 -9.16 -2.33 21.91
CA THR A 413 -8.73 -2.91 23.19
C THR A 413 -9.26 -4.31 23.40
N SER A 414 -10.35 -4.69 22.72
CA SER A 414 -10.93 -6.02 22.83
C SER A 414 -11.63 -6.43 21.56
N VAL A 415 -11.62 -7.75 21.33
CA VAL A 415 -12.42 -8.40 20.30
C VAL A 415 -13.17 -9.55 20.98
N THR A 416 -14.50 -9.49 20.98
CA THR A 416 -15.35 -10.55 21.54
C THR A 416 -15.91 -11.36 20.38
N TYR A 417 -15.59 -12.64 20.35
CA TYR A 417 -15.99 -13.58 19.31
C TYR A 417 -17.38 -14.15 19.59
N PRO A 418 -18.06 -14.73 18.58
CA PRO A 418 -19.42 -15.26 18.74
C PRO A 418 -19.54 -16.34 19.82
N ASP A 419 -18.47 -17.06 20.13
CA ASP A 419 -18.41 -18.07 21.17
C ASP A 419 -18.29 -17.50 22.60
N GLY A 420 -18.17 -16.16 22.71
CA GLY A 420 -17.97 -15.48 23.99
C GLY A 420 -16.51 -15.35 24.40
N LEU A 421 -15.58 -15.98 23.69
CA LEU A 421 -14.15 -15.81 23.94
C LEU A 421 -13.70 -14.43 23.51
N ARG A 422 -12.68 -13.92 24.19
CA ARG A 422 -12.23 -12.54 24.01
C ARG A 422 -10.72 -12.49 23.86
N SER A 423 -10.25 -11.73 22.89
CA SER A 423 -8.88 -11.26 22.82
C SER A 423 -8.80 -9.80 23.28
N SER A 424 -7.66 -9.37 23.80
CA SER A 424 -7.51 -8.02 24.32
C SER A 424 -6.14 -7.43 23.99
N ARG A 425 -6.07 -6.11 23.98
CA ARG A 425 -4.84 -5.35 23.79
C ARG A 425 -4.79 -4.23 24.80
N GLU A 426 -3.58 -3.99 25.34
CA GLU A 426 -3.30 -2.88 26.23
C GLU A 426 -2.31 -1.93 25.55
N TYR A 427 -2.49 -0.64 25.77
CA TYR A 427 -1.65 0.41 25.19
C TYR A 427 -1.15 1.35 26.29
N ASP A 428 0.02 1.93 26.08
CA ASP A 428 0.55 2.95 26.98
C ASP A 428 -0.03 4.33 26.66
N GLU A 429 0.40 5.35 27.39
CA GLU A 429 -0.06 6.74 27.23
C GLU A 429 0.22 7.32 25.84
N LYS A 430 1.23 6.79 25.13
CA LYS A 430 1.60 7.22 23.77
C LYS A 430 0.95 6.37 22.67
N GLY A 431 0.09 5.44 23.06
CA GLY A 431 -0.61 4.59 22.10
C GLY A 431 0.20 3.39 21.61
N ARG A 432 1.31 3.07 22.24
CA ARG A 432 2.13 1.88 21.90
C ARG A 432 1.53 0.64 22.53
N LEU A 433 1.52 -0.47 21.78
CA LEU A 433 1.04 -1.76 22.28
C LEU A 433 1.97 -2.30 23.36
N THR A 434 1.45 -2.50 24.58
CA THR A 434 2.22 -3.04 25.71
C THR A 434 1.91 -4.49 26.03
N ALA A 435 0.70 -4.95 25.72
CA ALA A 435 0.29 -6.33 25.92
C ALA A 435 -0.76 -6.74 24.92
N GLU A 436 -0.70 -7.98 24.51
CA GLU A 436 -1.67 -8.59 23.62
C GLU A 436 -2.05 -9.97 24.17
N THR A 437 -3.32 -10.17 24.50
CA THR A 437 -3.82 -11.44 25.02
C THR A 437 -4.63 -12.11 23.93
N SER A 438 -4.21 -13.32 23.55
CA SER A 438 -4.91 -14.10 22.54
C SER A 438 -6.26 -14.60 23.07
N ARG A 439 -7.06 -15.09 22.16
CA ARG A 439 -8.35 -15.73 22.43
C ARG A 439 -8.26 -16.91 23.41
N SER A 440 -7.14 -17.63 23.39
CA SER A 440 -6.82 -18.73 24.31
C SER A 440 -6.28 -18.28 25.68
N GLY A 441 -6.12 -16.98 25.89
CA GLY A 441 -5.66 -16.40 27.14
C GLY A 441 -4.15 -16.26 27.28
N GLU A 442 -3.39 -16.48 26.22
CA GLU A 442 -1.95 -16.31 26.18
C GLU A 442 -1.59 -14.83 25.95
N THR A 443 -0.74 -14.30 26.81
CA THR A 443 -0.34 -12.89 26.78
C THR A 443 1.08 -12.73 26.29
N THR A 444 1.25 -11.89 25.26
CA THR A 444 2.53 -11.39 24.78
C THR A 444 2.71 -9.95 25.26
N ARG A 445 3.87 -9.62 25.84
CA ARG A 445 4.16 -8.29 26.37
C ARG A 445 5.28 -7.62 25.57
N TYR A 446 5.13 -6.33 25.37
CA TYR A 446 6.07 -5.50 24.61
C TYR A 446 6.63 -4.42 25.53
N SER A 447 7.93 -4.21 25.47
CA SER A 447 8.60 -3.16 26.23
C SER A 447 9.35 -2.21 25.30
N TYR A 448 9.50 -0.96 25.76
CA TYR A 448 10.07 0.14 24.98
C TYR A 448 11.06 0.90 25.87
N ASP A 449 12.32 0.96 25.45
CA ASP A 449 13.36 1.68 26.20
C ASP A 449 13.43 3.15 25.78
N ASP A 450 13.14 3.44 24.51
CA ASP A 450 13.16 4.82 24.00
C ASP A 450 11.76 5.43 24.09
N PRO A 451 11.55 6.46 24.94
CA PRO A 451 10.26 7.11 25.04
C PRO A 451 9.81 7.85 23.77
N ALA A 452 10.72 8.09 22.84
CA ALA A 452 10.46 8.76 21.56
C ALA A 452 10.36 7.80 20.39
N SER A 453 10.19 6.49 20.61
CA SER A 453 10.12 5.48 19.54
C SER A 453 8.90 4.59 19.71
N GLU A 454 8.27 4.26 18.56
CA GLU A 454 7.21 3.26 18.44
C GLU A 454 7.73 1.82 18.38
N LEU A 455 9.05 1.64 18.29
CA LEU A 455 9.66 0.33 18.06
C LEU A 455 9.95 -0.36 19.41
N PRO A 456 9.46 -1.59 19.61
CA PRO A 456 9.70 -2.32 20.85
C PRO A 456 11.15 -2.78 20.95
N THR A 457 11.71 -2.72 22.16
CA THR A 457 13.04 -3.24 22.47
C THR A 457 13.00 -4.61 23.15
N GLY A 458 11.83 -5.03 23.60
CA GLY A 458 11.63 -6.33 24.22
C GLY A 458 10.27 -6.92 23.89
N ILE A 459 10.26 -8.24 23.72
CA ILE A 459 9.03 -9.02 23.55
C ILE A 459 9.12 -10.21 24.50
N GLN A 460 8.09 -10.39 25.35
CA GLN A 460 7.96 -11.53 26.22
C GLN A 460 6.72 -12.32 25.81
N ASP A 461 6.89 -13.59 25.46
CA ASP A 461 5.76 -14.46 25.13
C ASP A 461 5.06 -15.01 26.39
N ALA A 462 3.99 -15.78 26.18
CA ALA A 462 3.20 -16.35 27.26
C ALA A 462 3.97 -17.37 28.12
N THR A 463 5.05 -17.95 27.60
CA THR A 463 5.92 -18.87 28.34
C THR A 463 6.94 -18.16 29.23
N GLY A 464 7.03 -16.83 29.14
CA GLY A 464 8.03 -16.04 29.83
C GLY A 464 9.34 -15.88 29.07
N SER A 465 9.48 -16.49 27.89
CA SER A 465 10.64 -16.34 27.02
C SER A 465 10.72 -14.92 26.47
N THR A 466 11.91 -14.34 26.51
CA THR A 466 12.12 -12.94 26.09
C THR A 466 12.99 -12.84 24.85
N LYS A 467 12.68 -11.87 24.01
CA LYS A 467 13.46 -11.46 22.84
C LYS A 467 13.80 -9.99 23.00
N GLN A 468 14.99 -9.60 22.57
CA GLN A 468 15.43 -8.20 22.65
C GLN A 468 15.83 -7.67 21.29
N MET A 469 15.57 -6.40 21.06
CA MET A 469 15.87 -5.72 19.81
C MET A 469 16.53 -4.38 20.09
N ALA A 470 17.54 -4.06 19.28
CA ALA A 470 18.19 -2.75 19.30
C ALA A 470 18.00 -2.10 17.92
N TRP A 471 17.67 -0.80 17.92
CA TRP A 471 17.31 -0.05 16.71
C TRP A 471 18.25 1.14 16.51
N SER A 472 18.50 1.47 15.24
CA SER A 472 19.22 2.69 14.90
C SER A 472 18.26 3.90 14.99
N ARG A 473 18.85 5.11 14.89
CA ARG A 473 18.05 6.35 14.80
C ARG A 473 17.15 6.40 13.56
N TYR A 474 17.45 5.59 12.55
CA TYR A 474 16.66 5.48 11.30
C TYR A 474 15.58 4.41 11.37
N GLY A 475 15.42 3.74 12.51
CA GLY A 475 14.44 2.66 12.67
C GLY A 475 14.88 1.32 12.08
N GLN A 476 16.18 1.15 11.82
CA GLN A 476 16.75 -0.10 11.32
C GLN A 476 17.11 -1.02 12.47
N LEU A 477 16.81 -2.33 12.33
CA LEU A 477 17.17 -3.32 13.33
C LEU A 477 18.69 -3.54 13.34
N LEU A 478 19.36 -3.19 14.43
CA LEU A 478 20.80 -3.36 14.60
C LEU A 478 21.16 -4.71 15.24
N ALA A 479 20.33 -5.19 16.14
CA ALA A 479 20.57 -6.45 16.84
C ALA A 479 19.26 -7.08 17.26
N PHE A 480 19.22 -8.40 17.18
CA PHE A 480 18.11 -9.22 17.65
C PHE A 480 18.67 -10.35 18.52
N THR A 481 18.22 -10.41 19.78
CA THR A 481 18.57 -11.49 20.70
C THR A 481 17.36 -12.39 20.88
N ASP A 482 17.49 -13.67 20.54
CA ASP A 482 16.42 -14.64 20.69
C ASP A 482 16.25 -15.10 22.15
N CYS A 483 15.26 -15.97 22.38
CA CYS A 483 14.95 -16.47 23.72
C CYS A 483 16.05 -17.35 24.31
N SER A 484 17.00 -17.84 23.50
CA SER A 484 18.15 -18.64 23.92
C SER A 484 19.38 -17.78 24.26
N GLY A 485 19.27 -16.45 24.07
CA GLY A 485 20.36 -15.52 24.29
C GLY A 485 21.30 -15.33 23.10
N TYR A 486 21.02 -15.96 21.95
CA TYR A 486 21.82 -15.77 20.74
C TYR A 486 21.48 -14.43 20.09
N THR A 487 22.53 -13.66 19.78
CA THR A 487 22.38 -12.34 19.19
C THR A 487 22.78 -12.36 17.71
N THR A 488 21.90 -11.86 16.87
CA THR A 488 22.17 -11.57 15.46
C THR A 488 22.33 -10.08 15.31
N ARG A 489 23.38 -9.64 14.60
CA ARG A 489 23.68 -8.21 14.36
C ARG A 489 23.58 -7.92 12.88
N TYR A 490 23.11 -6.72 12.55
CA TYR A 490 22.86 -6.28 11.19
C TYR A 490 23.62 -5.00 10.89
N GLU A 491 24.20 -4.92 9.70
CA GLU A 491 24.84 -3.70 9.20
C GLU A 491 24.12 -3.21 7.94
N TYR A 492 24.11 -1.90 7.75
CA TYR A 492 23.43 -1.24 6.64
C TYR A 492 24.35 -0.23 5.97
N ASP A 493 24.14 -0.02 4.67
CA ASP A 493 24.80 1.08 3.96
C ASP A 493 24.06 2.41 4.14
N ARG A 494 24.59 3.47 3.55
CA ARG A 494 23.99 4.80 3.67
C ARG A 494 22.58 4.93 3.03
N TYR A 495 22.21 3.98 2.19
CA TYR A 495 20.91 3.94 1.53
C TYR A 495 19.91 3.04 2.25
N GLY A 496 20.26 2.52 3.41
CA GLY A 496 19.41 1.66 4.21
C GLY A 496 19.38 0.20 3.75
N GLN A 497 20.28 -0.20 2.87
CA GLN A 497 20.37 -1.58 2.37
C GLN A 497 21.20 -2.43 3.33
N GLN A 498 20.72 -3.63 3.66
CA GLN A 498 21.40 -4.53 4.57
C GLN A 498 22.65 -5.13 3.91
N THR A 499 23.83 -4.81 4.44
CA THR A 499 25.12 -5.23 3.88
C THR A 499 25.72 -6.44 4.58
N ALA A 500 25.35 -6.67 5.83
CA ALA A 500 25.89 -7.80 6.59
C ALA A 500 24.91 -8.29 7.65
N VAL A 501 24.94 -9.59 7.89
CA VAL A 501 24.26 -10.25 9.01
C VAL A 501 25.30 -11.07 9.74
N HIS A 502 25.49 -10.78 11.04
CA HIS A 502 26.44 -11.47 11.90
C HIS A 502 25.68 -12.31 12.92
N ARG A 503 25.80 -13.62 12.84
CA ARG A 503 25.23 -14.56 13.79
C ARG A 503 26.29 -15.01 14.78
N GLU A 504 25.89 -15.74 15.80
CA GLU A 504 26.79 -16.32 16.79
C GLU A 504 27.86 -17.23 16.13
N GLU A 505 28.99 -17.41 16.81
CA GLU A 505 30.12 -18.24 16.38
C GLU A 505 30.81 -17.75 15.10
N GLY A 506 30.70 -16.45 14.83
CA GLY A 506 31.36 -15.85 13.67
C GLY A 506 30.72 -16.19 12.31
N ILE A 507 29.47 -16.68 12.33
CA ILE A 507 28.73 -16.96 11.10
C ILE A 507 28.21 -15.63 10.53
N SER A 508 28.85 -15.16 9.50
CA SER A 508 28.51 -13.87 8.88
C SER A 508 28.19 -14.04 7.40
N THR A 509 27.16 -13.33 6.96
CA THR A 509 26.79 -13.25 5.54
C THR A 509 26.88 -11.80 5.09
N TYR A 510 27.27 -11.59 3.83
CA TYR A 510 27.46 -10.25 3.25
C TYR A 510 26.68 -10.09 1.98
N SER A 511 26.15 -8.91 1.77
CA SER A 511 25.38 -8.57 0.57
C SER A 511 25.91 -7.28 -0.03
N SER A 512 25.98 -7.21 -1.34
CA SER A 512 26.35 -5.99 -2.07
C SER A 512 25.30 -5.65 -3.11
N TYR A 513 25.18 -4.37 -3.43
CA TYR A 513 24.11 -3.81 -4.25
C TYR A 513 24.68 -2.92 -5.36
N ASN A 514 23.97 -2.87 -6.48
CA ASN A 514 24.30 -1.93 -7.53
C ASN A 514 23.68 -0.53 -7.23
N PRO A 515 24.00 0.51 -8.02
CA PRO A 515 23.43 1.83 -7.80
C PRO A 515 21.91 1.92 -7.94
N ARG A 516 21.26 0.93 -8.54
CA ARG A 516 19.79 0.83 -8.61
C ARG A 516 19.17 0.23 -7.35
N GLY A 517 19.99 -0.20 -6.37
CA GLY A 517 19.52 -0.82 -5.15
C GLY A 517 19.22 -2.32 -5.26
N GLN A 518 19.66 -2.95 -6.33
CA GLN A 518 19.45 -4.39 -6.56
C GLN A 518 20.60 -5.22 -5.99
N LEU A 519 20.26 -6.35 -5.36
CA LEU A 519 21.26 -7.28 -4.81
C LEU A 519 22.05 -7.92 -5.96
N VAL A 520 23.34 -7.68 -6.02
CA VAL A 520 24.22 -8.25 -7.08
C VAL A 520 25.13 -9.37 -6.58
N SER A 521 25.37 -9.42 -5.27
CA SER A 521 26.23 -10.46 -4.69
C SER A 521 25.79 -10.76 -3.26
N GLN A 522 25.83 -12.04 -2.93
CA GLN A 522 25.64 -12.50 -1.56
C GLN A 522 26.71 -13.54 -1.24
N ARG A 523 27.43 -13.32 -0.13
CA ARG A 523 28.52 -14.19 0.32
C ARG A 523 28.12 -14.86 1.61
N ASP A 524 28.22 -16.19 1.67
CA ASP A 524 27.92 -16.96 2.88
C ASP A 524 29.10 -16.98 3.88
N ALA A 525 28.91 -17.67 4.99
CA ALA A 525 29.89 -17.75 6.06
C ALA A 525 31.22 -18.43 5.65
N GLN A 526 31.22 -19.26 4.63
CA GLN A 526 32.41 -19.90 4.08
C GLN A 526 33.06 -19.09 2.97
N GLY A 527 32.57 -17.90 2.68
CA GLY A 527 33.06 -17.05 1.62
C GLY A 527 32.57 -17.42 0.20
N ARG A 528 31.62 -18.34 0.12
CA ARG A 528 31.02 -18.73 -1.18
C ARG A 528 30.08 -17.63 -1.65
N GLU A 529 30.23 -17.24 -2.89
CA GLU A 529 29.52 -16.10 -3.46
C GLU A 529 28.47 -16.54 -4.47
N THR A 530 27.26 -16.03 -4.31
CA THR A 530 26.17 -16.10 -5.28
C THR A 530 26.02 -14.73 -5.93
N ARG A 531 25.95 -14.68 -7.25
CA ARG A 531 25.82 -13.44 -8.02
C ARG A 531 24.47 -13.36 -8.72
N TYR A 532 23.99 -12.14 -8.89
CA TYR A 532 22.68 -11.87 -9.49
C TYR A 532 22.84 -10.84 -10.61
N GLU A 533 22.15 -11.08 -11.72
CA GLU A 533 22.13 -10.18 -12.88
C GLU A 533 20.69 -9.74 -13.17
N TYR A 534 20.53 -8.51 -13.64
CA TYR A 534 19.21 -7.91 -13.87
C TYR A 534 19.12 -7.30 -15.26
N SER A 535 17.89 -7.27 -15.80
CA SER A 535 17.58 -6.55 -17.03
C SER A 535 17.46 -5.04 -16.77
N ALA A 536 17.37 -4.26 -17.83
CA ALA A 536 17.09 -2.83 -17.76
C ALA A 536 15.76 -2.53 -17.06
N ALA A 537 14.78 -3.43 -17.13
CA ALA A 537 13.49 -3.31 -16.45
C ALA A 537 13.55 -3.66 -14.95
N GLY A 538 14.69 -4.18 -14.47
CA GLY A 538 14.86 -4.59 -13.09
C GLY A 538 14.51 -6.04 -12.80
N ASP A 539 14.25 -6.85 -13.81
CA ASP A 539 13.94 -8.27 -13.63
C ASP A 539 15.22 -9.08 -13.46
N LEU A 540 15.20 -10.06 -12.54
CA LEU A 540 16.31 -10.96 -12.32
C LEU A 540 16.48 -11.89 -13.53
N THR A 541 17.56 -11.75 -14.29
CA THR A 541 17.80 -12.53 -15.51
C THR A 541 18.71 -13.72 -15.28
N ALA A 542 19.58 -13.66 -14.29
CA ALA A 542 20.50 -14.76 -14.01
C ALA A 542 20.89 -14.81 -12.54
N THR A 543 21.12 -16.03 -12.07
CA THR A 543 21.74 -16.33 -10.78
C THR A 543 22.94 -17.23 -11.02
N VAL A 544 24.12 -16.84 -10.55
CA VAL A 544 25.36 -17.62 -10.65
C VAL A 544 25.70 -18.15 -9.28
N SER A 545 25.64 -19.47 -9.11
CA SER A 545 25.98 -20.12 -7.84
C SER A 545 27.48 -20.12 -7.58
N PRO A 546 27.93 -20.40 -6.33
CA PRO A 546 29.37 -20.40 -6.00
C PRO A 546 30.22 -21.36 -6.83
N ASP A 547 29.63 -22.43 -7.33
CA ASP A 547 30.30 -23.39 -8.19
C ASP A 547 30.36 -22.99 -9.68
N GLY A 548 29.87 -21.78 -10.00
CA GLY A 548 29.85 -21.23 -11.35
C GLY A 548 28.65 -21.64 -12.19
N LYS A 549 27.74 -22.46 -11.68
CA LYS A 549 26.52 -22.83 -12.40
C LYS A 549 25.60 -21.62 -12.55
N ARG A 550 25.13 -21.42 -13.78
CA ARG A 550 24.29 -20.29 -14.15
C ARG A 550 22.86 -20.75 -14.40
N SER A 551 21.94 -20.14 -13.69
CA SER A 551 20.50 -20.29 -13.91
C SER A 551 19.98 -19.00 -14.53
N THR A 552 19.17 -19.09 -15.57
CA THR A 552 18.67 -17.92 -16.29
C THR A 552 17.15 -17.89 -16.33
N ILE A 553 16.60 -16.71 -16.34
CA ILE A 553 15.16 -16.47 -16.46
C ILE A 553 14.94 -15.48 -17.60
N GLU A 554 14.05 -15.85 -18.54
CA GLU A 554 13.61 -14.95 -19.60
C GLU A 554 12.20 -14.45 -19.27
N TYR A 555 11.94 -13.19 -19.63
CA TYR A 555 10.69 -12.51 -19.34
C TYR A 555 10.02 -12.02 -20.62
N ASP A 556 8.71 -11.93 -20.61
CA ASP A 556 7.98 -11.22 -21.66
C ASP A 556 8.09 -9.69 -21.45
N LYS A 557 7.52 -8.93 -22.35
CA LYS A 557 7.59 -7.47 -22.29
C LYS A 557 6.88 -6.88 -21.06
N ARG A 558 5.98 -7.63 -20.42
CA ARG A 558 5.28 -7.20 -19.20
C ARG A 558 6.00 -7.61 -17.92
N GLY A 559 7.15 -8.29 -18.03
CA GLY A 559 7.93 -8.72 -16.87
C GLY A 559 7.46 -10.04 -16.27
N ARG A 560 6.68 -10.84 -16.98
CA ARG A 560 6.27 -12.17 -16.53
C ARG A 560 7.31 -13.20 -16.97
N PRO A 561 7.75 -14.13 -16.09
CA PRO A 561 8.70 -15.16 -16.50
C PRO A 561 8.10 -16.05 -17.59
N VAL A 562 8.81 -16.25 -18.70
CA VAL A 562 8.39 -17.13 -19.79
C VAL A 562 9.26 -18.36 -19.94
N SER A 563 10.50 -18.33 -19.44
CA SER A 563 11.34 -19.51 -19.36
C SER A 563 12.33 -19.44 -18.21
N VAL A 564 12.63 -20.59 -17.63
CA VAL A 564 13.64 -20.77 -16.58
C VAL A 564 14.55 -21.90 -17.02
N THR A 565 15.87 -21.63 -17.10
CA THR A 565 16.89 -22.61 -17.49
C THR A 565 17.82 -22.87 -16.31
N GLU A 566 17.91 -24.13 -15.89
CA GLU A 566 18.79 -24.59 -14.82
C GLU A 566 19.49 -25.86 -15.28
N GLY A 567 20.84 -25.91 -15.20
CA GLY A 567 21.61 -27.08 -15.59
C GLY A 567 21.38 -27.52 -17.04
N GLY A 568 21.11 -26.61 -17.95
CA GLY A 568 20.82 -26.88 -19.36
C GLY A 568 19.39 -27.35 -19.62
N LEU A 569 18.55 -27.48 -18.60
CA LEU A 569 17.14 -27.88 -18.71
C LEU A 569 16.24 -26.64 -18.63
N THR A 570 15.34 -26.51 -19.59
CA THR A 570 14.47 -25.34 -19.71
C THR A 570 13.00 -25.70 -19.46
N ARG A 571 12.35 -24.93 -18.59
CA ARG A 571 10.90 -24.93 -18.38
C ARG A 571 10.33 -23.63 -18.93
N SER A 572 9.16 -23.70 -19.54
CA SER A 572 8.51 -22.53 -20.17
C SER A 572 7.10 -22.30 -19.63
N MET A 573 6.67 -21.06 -19.67
CA MET A 573 5.36 -20.62 -19.19
C MET A 573 4.73 -19.70 -20.22
N GLY A 574 3.43 -19.90 -20.49
CA GLY A 574 2.64 -19.03 -21.34
C GLY A 574 1.51 -18.38 -20.55
N TYR A 575 1.13 -17.17 -20.95
CA TYR A 575 0.13 -16.38 -20.26
C TYR A 575 -0.93 -15.87 -21.23
N ASP A 576 -2.14 -15.62 -20.71
CA ASP A 576 -3.15 -14.85 -21.45
C ASP A 576 -2.98 -13.34 -21.19
N ALA A 577 -3.84 -12.54 -21.81
CA ALA A 577 -3.79 -11.08 -21.66
C ALA A 577 -4.05 -10.62 -20.21
N ALA A 578 -4.77 -11.40 -19.40
CA ALA A 578 -5.03 -11.10 -18.00
C ALA A 578 -3.84 -11.46 -17.08
N GLY A 579 -2.75 -12.01 -17.64
CA GLY A 579 -1.58 -12.42 -16.85
C GLY A 579 -1.73 -13.77 -16.17
N ARG A 580 -2.75 -14.55 -16.52
CA ARG A 580 -2.98 -15.88 -15.97
C ARG A 580 -2.16 -16.91 -16.75
N ILE A 581 -1.56 -17.88 -16.03
CA ILE A 581 -0.82 -18.97 -16.68
C ILE A 581 -1.80 -19.86 -17.45
N THR A 582 -1.55 -20.03 -18.76
CA THR A 582 -2.37 -20.91 -19.63
C THR A 582 -1.64 -22.17 -20.03
N VAL A 583 -0.30 -22.15 -20.06
CA VAL A 583 0.53 -23.28 -20.47
C VAL A 583 1.78 -23.34 -19.61
N LEU A 584 2.11 -24.53 -19.12
CA LEU A 584 3.44 -24.86 -18.57
C LEU A 584 4.07 -25.94 -19.44
N THR A 585 5.34 -25.77 -19.79
CA THR A 585 6.11 -26.77 -20.53
C THR A 585 7.27 -27.21 -19.66
N ASN A 586 7.39 -28.51 -19.38
CA ASN A 586 8.49 -29.04 -18.59
C ASN A 586 9.74 -29.31 -19.44
N GLU A 587 10.79 -29.81 -18.81
CA GLU A 587 12.10 -29.99 -19.43
C GLU A 587 12.11 -31.01 -20.60
N ASN A 588 11.15 -31.94 -20.61
CA ASN A 588 11.02 -32.93 -21.69
C ASN A 588 10.03 -32.55 -22.80
N GLY A 589 9.47 -31.32 -22.73
CA GLY A 589 8.53 -30.83 -23.72
C GLY A 589 7.07 -31.16 -23.45
N SER A 590 6.75 -31.89 -22.38
CA SER A 590 5.35 -32.13 -21.99
C SER A 590 4.70 -30.85 -21.50
N GLN A 591 3.41 -30.67 -21.81
CA GLN A 591 2.67 -29.46 -21.49
C GLN A 591 1.54 -29.72 -20.50
N SER A 592 1.34 -28.77 -19.60
CA SER A 592 0.16 -28.63 -18.76
C SER A 592 -0.59 -27.37 -19.19
N THR A 593 -1.91 -27.45 -19.33
CA THR A 593 -2.74 -26.33 -19.79
C THR A 593 -3.77 -25.97 -18.74
N PHE A 594 -4.16 -24.68 -18.71
CA PHE A 594 -5.07 -24.12 -17.71
C PHE A 594 -6.13 -23.27 -18.39
N ARG A 595 -7.37 -23.36 -17.91
CA ARG A 595 -8.48 -22.51 -18.34
C ARG A 595 -9.15 -21.86 -17.14
N TYR A 596 -9.70 -20.69 -17.36
CA TYR A 596 -10.28 -19.85 -16.31
C TYR A 596 -11.67 -19.38 -16.67
N ASP A 597 -12.48 -19.09 -15.65
CA ASP A 597 -13.76 -18.44 -15.84
C ASP A 597 -13.58 -16.91 -15.93
N PRO A 598 -14.68 -16.16 -16.23
CA PRO A 598 -14.57 -14.70 -16.35
C PRO A 598 -14.17 -13.95 -15.09
N VAL A 599 -14.18 -14.58 -13.92
CA VAL A 599 -13.77 -13.98 -12.65
C VAL A 599 -12.45 -14.59 -12.13
N ASP A 600 -11.60 -15.09 -13.04
CA ASP A 600 -10.24 -15.56 -12.79
C ASP A 600 -10.10 -16.85 -11.95
N ARG A 601 -11.16 -17.66 -11.86
CA ARG A 601 -11.09 -18.94 -11.16
C ARG A 601 -10.70 -20.05 -12.14
N LEU A 602 -9.82 -20.96 -11.71
CA LEU A 602 -9.38 -22.10 -12.52
C LEU A 602 -10.54 -23.08 -12.75
N THR A 603 -10.93 -23.30 -14.00
CA THR A 603 -12.05 -24.21 -14.36
C THR A 603 -11.58 -25.54 -14.93
N GLU A 604 -10.41 -25.58 -15.58
CA GLU A 604 -9.87 -26.78 -16.17
C GLU A 604 -8.35 -26.76 -16.11
N GLN A 605 -7.78 -27.92 -15.76
CA GLN A 605 -6.34 -28.16 -15.80
C GLN A 605 -6.09 -29.49 -16.48
N ARG A 606 -5.23 -29.47 -17.50
CA ARG A 606 -4.72 -30.68 -18.12
C ARG A 606 -3.26 -30.84 -17.69
N GLY A 607 -2.93 -31.93 -17.00
CA GLY A 607 -1.59 -32.18 -16.50
C GLY A 607 -0.60 -32.64 -17.57
N PHE A 608 0.68 -32.75 -17.19
CA PHE A 608 1.76 -33.21 -18.08
C PHE A 608 1.54 -34.62 -18.58
N ASP A 609 0.82 -35.44 -17.84
CA ASP A 609 0.45 -36.83 -18.19
C ASP A 609 -0.82 -36.90 -19.06
N GLY A 610 -1.40 -35.76 -19.41
CA GLY A 610 -2.63 -35.66 -20.20
C GLY A 610 -3.92 -35.84 -19.42
N ARG A 611 -3.88 -36.04 -18.11
CA ARG A 611 -5.07 -36.14 -17.26
C ARG A 611 -5.73 -34.78 -17.14
N THR A 612 -7.05 -34.75 -17.28
CA THR A 612 -7.85 -33.54 -17.21
C THR A 612 -8.60 -33.48 -15.90
N GLN A 613 -8.48 -32.34 -15.19
CA GLN A 613 -9.23 -32.00 -14.01
C GLN A 613 -10.11 -30.79 -14.30
N ARG A 614 -11.36 -30.83 -13.84
CA ARG A 614 -12.33 -29.74 -13.98
C ARG A 614 -12.84 -29.31 -12.64
N TYR A 615 -13.12 -28.02 -12.51
CA TYR A 615 -13.51 -27.40 -11.24
C TYR A 615 -14.75 -26.54 -11.43
N HIS A 616 -15.66 -26.61 -10.44
CA HIS A 616 -16.84 -25.78 -10.38
C HIS A 616 -16.90 -25.08 -9.02
N TYR A 617 -17.43 -23.89 -9.02
CA TYR A 617 -17.47 -23.01 -7.85
C TYR A 617 -18.88 -22.53 -7.57
N ASP A 618 -19.19 -22.23 -6.32
CA ASP A 618 -20.41 -21.52 -5.99
C ASP A 618 -20.28 -20.02 -6.29
N LEU A 619 -21.37 -19.29 -6.07
CA LEU A 619 -21.38 -17.84 -6.36
C LEU A 619 -20.40 -17.04 -5.49
N THR A 620 -19.96 -17.59 -4.35
CA THR A 620 -19.00 -16.94 -3.46
C THR A 620 -17.55 -17.32 -3.73
N GLY A 621 -17.32 -18.19 -4.71
CA GLY A 621 -15.97 -18.61 -5.13
C GLY A 621 -15.43 -19.84 -4.41
N LYS A 622 -16.24 -20.54 -3.60
CA LYS A 622 -15.81 -21.80 -2.99
C LYS A 622 -15.91 -22.94 -3.99
N LEU A 623 -14.91 -23.84 -3.96
CA LEU A 623 -14.90 -25.04 -4.78
C LEU A 623 -16.02 -25.98 -4.33
N THR A 624 -16.97 -26.29 -5.23
CA THR A 624 -18.09 -27.18 -4.97
C THR A 624 -17.97 -28.54 -5.64
N GLN A 625 -17.23 -28.60 -6.76
CA GLN A 625 -17.06 -29.84 -7.52
C GLN A 625 -15.70 -29.87 -8.19
N SER A 626 -15.06 -31.04 -8.18
CA SER A 626 -13.95 -31.36 -9.08
C SER A 626 -14.23 -32.67 -9.80
N GLU A 627 -13.72 -32.77 -11.03
CA GLU A 627 -13.79 -33.98 -11.85
C GLU A 627 -12.38 -34.35 -12.30
N ASP A 628 -11.97 -35.59 -12.03
CA ASP A 628 -10.67 -36.15 -12.43
C ASP A 628 -10.91 -37.50 -13.07
N GLU A 629 -10.78 -37.59 -14.40
CA GLU A 629 -10.95 -38.81 -15.19
C GLU A 629 -12.26 -39.58 -14.87
N GLY A 630 -13.37 -38.86 -14.78
CA GLY A 630 -14.68 -39.42 -14.46
C GLY A 630 -14.97 -39.58 -12.98
N LEU A 631 -14.02 -39.31 -12.12
CA LEU A 631 -14.19 -39.29 -10.67
C LEU A 631 -14.71 -37.91 -10.25
N ILE A 632 -15.96 -37.86 -9.80
CA ILE A 632 -16.62 -36.61 -9.41
C ILE A 632 -16.57 -36.46 -7.90
N THR A 633 -15.92 -35.42 -7.42
CA THR A 633 -15.84 -35.07 -6.01
C THR A 633 -16.68 -33.82 -5.76
N LEU A 634 -17.59 -33.90 -4.77
CA LEU A 634 -18.44 -32.77 -4.36
C LEU A 634 -18.07 -32.34 -2.93
N TRP A 635 -18.01 -31.04 -2.73
CA TRP A 635 -17.82 -30.43 -1.40
C TRP A 635 -19.06 -29.66 -1.01
N HIS A 636 -19.48 -29.83 0.25
CA HIS A 636 -20.64 -29.14 0.83
C HIS A 636 -20.17 -28.27 1.99
N TYR A 637 -20.80 -27.12 2.14
CA TYR A 637 -20.47 -26.13 3.15
C TYR A 637 -21.70 -25.76 3.99
N ASP A 638 -21.46 -25.35 5.23
CA ASP A 638 -22.51 -24.81 6.09
C ASP A 638 -22.70 -23.31 5.90
N ALA A 639 -23.60 -22.70 6.67
CA ALA A 639 -23.86 -21.25 6.58
C ALA A 639 -22.68 -20.38 7.00
N SER A 640 -21.72 -20.94 7.73
CA SER A 640 -20.48 -20.26 8.15
C SER A 640 -19.31 -20.50 7.19
N ASP A 641 -19.57 -21.08 6.00
CA ASP A 641 -18.58 -21.39 4.96
C ASP A 641 -17.56 -22.45 5.35
N ARG A 642 -17.89 -23.28 6.33
CA ARG A 642 -17.04 -24.40 6.73
C ARG A 642 -17.45 -25.65 5.96
N ILE A 643 -16.45 -26.45 5.56
CA ILE A 643 -16.71 -27.72 4.88
C ILE A 643 -17.42 -28.70 5.82
N THR A 644 -18.50 -29.32 5.34
CA THR A 644 -19.25 -30.27 6.11
C THR A 644 -19.23 -31.71 5.57
N ARG A 645 -19.07 -31.84 4.26
CA ARG A 645 -19.08 -33.14 3.60
C ARG A 645 -18.32 -33.11 2.28
N ARG A 646 -17.60 -34.18 2.00
CA ARG A 646 -17.01 -34.47 0.69
C ARG A 646 -17.54 -35.82 0.22
N THR A 647 -18.07 -35.87 -1.00
CA THR A 647 -18.54 -37.13 -1.61
C THR A 647 -17.67 -37.42 -2.85
N VAL A 648 -17.45 -38.70 -3.14
CA VAL A 648 -16.75 -39.15 -4.36
C VAL A 648 -17.72 -40.10 -5.08
N ASN A 649 -18.09 -39.74 -6.31
CA ASN A 649 -19.06 -40.44 -7.13
C ASN A 649 -20.37 -40.72 -6.40
N GLY A 650 -20.83 -39.76 -5.59
CA GLY A 650 -22.07 -39.86 -4.81
C GLY A 650 -21.96 -40.59 -3.49
N GLU A 651 -20.85 -41.24 -3.20
CA GLU A 651 -20.59 -41.90 -1.92
C GLU A 651 -19.91 -40.98 -0.93
N PRO A 652 -20.37 -40.88 0.32
CA PRO A 652 -19.73 -40.05 1.33
C PRO A 652 -18.29 -40.51 1.59
N ALA A 653 -17.29 -39.63 1.31
CA ALA A 653 -15.90 -39.92 1.58
C ALA A 653 -15.43 -39.35 2.91
N GLU A 654 -15.80 -38.11 3.21
CA GLU A 654 -15.45 -37.45 4.45
C GLU A 654 -16.62 -36.60 4.94
N GLN A 655 -16.73 -36.46 6.25
CA GLN A 655 -17.69 -35.59 6.92
C GLN A 655 -17.02 -34.85 8.07
N TRP A 656 -17.39 -33.58 8.25
CA TRP A 656 -16.87 -32.71 9.31
C TRP A 656 -18.03 -32.23 10.17
N GLN A 657 -17.83 -32.23 11.48
CA GLN A 657 -18.79 -31.68 12.44
C GLN A 657 -18.12 -30.62 13.30
N TYR A 658 -18.90 -29.62 13.67
CA TYR A 658 -18.44 -28.47 14.45
C TYR A 658 -19.38 -28.27 15.64
N ASP A 659 -18.82 -27.74 16.74
CA ASP A 659 -19.61 -27.38 17.91
C ASP A 659 -20.19 -25.95 17.77
N ASP A 660 -20.87 -25.47 18.81
CA ASP A 660 -21.47 -24.13 18.84
C ASP A 660 -20.41 -23.01 18.79
N HIS A 661 -19.18 -23.30 19.17
CA HIS A 661 -18.05 -22.36 19.06
C HIS A 661 -17.49 -22.30 17.65
N GLY A 662 -17.82 -23.21 16.78
CA GLY A 662 -17.23 -23.35 15.45
C GLY A 662 -15.98 -24.20 15.42
N TRP A 663 -15.66 -24.90 16.51
CA TRP A 663 -14.49 -25.77 16.57
C TRP A 663 -14.81 -27.13 15.97
N LEU A 664 -13.84 -27.69 15.25
CA LEU A 664 -13.99 -29.02 14.63
C LEU A 664 -14.03 -30.08 15.72
N THR A 665 -15.16 -30.80 15.81
CA THR A 665 -15.35 -31.86 16.81
C THR A 665 -15.13 -33.24 16.25
N GLU A 666 -15.37 -33.45 14.95
CA GLU A 666 -15.25 -34.77 14.33
C GLU A 666 -14.90 -34.66 12.86
N ILE A 667 -13.96 -35.49 12.40
CA ILE A 667 -13.74 -35.82 10.99
C ILE A 667 -13.99 -37.33 10.85
N SER A 668 -14.90 -37.73 9.97
CA SER A 668 -15.07 -39.12 9.60
C SER A 668 -14.75 -39.35 8.14
N HIS A 669 -14.12 -40.49 7.82
CA HIS A 669 -13.80 -40.86 6.45
C HIS A 669 -14.01 -42.33 6.22
N LEU A 670 -14.21 -42.70 4.94
CA LEU A 670 -14.35 -44.07 4.51
C LEU A 670 -12.98 -44.62 4.12
N SER A 671 -12.49 -45.64 4.79
CA SER A 671 -11.22 -46.32 4.50
C SER A 671 -11.45 -47.80 4.39
N GLU A 672 -11.12 -48.41 3.25
CA GLU A 672 -11.25 -49.84 2.95
C GLU A 672 -12.65 -50.42 3.25
N GLY A 673 -13.69 -49.63 2.98
CA GLY A 673 -15.06 -50.02 3.26
C GLY A 673 -15.53 -49.81 4.71
N HIS A 674 -14.66 -49.32 5.58
CA HIS A 674 -14.95 -49.02 6.98
C HIS A 674 -14.96 -47.50 7.21
N ARG A 675 -15.92 -47.01 8.02
CA ARG A 675 -15.95 -45.62 8.42
C ARG A 675 -15.08 -45.41 9.66
N VAL A 676 -14.09 -44.56 9.54
CA VAL A 676 -13.19 -44.19 10.65
C VAL A 676 -13.51 -42.74 11.02
N ALA A 677 -13.68 -42.48 12.30
CA ALA A 677 -13.94 -41.14 12.80
C ALA A 677 -12.86 -40.72 13.80
N VAL A 678 -12.42 -39.48 13.70
CA VAL A 678 -11.51 -38.87 14.65
C VAL A 678 -12.29 -37.76 15.37
N HIS A 679 -12.33 -37.85 16.69
CA HIS A 679 -13.05 -36.93 17.57
C HIS A 679 -12.05 -35.99 18.25
N TYR A 680 -12.37 -34.73 18.33
CA TYR A 680 -11.54 -33.69 18.94
C TYR A 680 -12.25 -33.08 20.13
N GLY A 681 -11.55 -32.97 21.25
CA GLY A 681 -12.01 -32.29 22.44
C GLY A 681 -11.26 -30.98 22.68
N TYR A 682 -11.94 -30.02 23.27
CA TYR A 682 -11.37 -28.69 23.52
C TYR A 682 -11.65 -28.23 24.94
N ASP A 683 -10.74 -27.41 25.52
CA ASP A 683 -11.03 -26.70 26.75
C ASP A 683 -11.96 -25.49 26.46
N ASP A 684 -12.34 -24.78 27.52
CA ASP A 684 -13.20 -23.59 27.40
C ASP A 684 -12.58 -22.41 26.62
N LYS A 685 -11.26 -22.47 26.33
CA LYS A 685 -10.52 -21.46 25.57
C LYS A 685 -10.21 -21.89 24.15
N GLY A 686 -10.70 -23.03 23.70
CA GLY A 686 -10.52 -23.53 22.34
C GLY A 686 -9.20 -24.26 22.10
N ARG A 687 -8.44 -24.59 23.15
CA ARG A 687 -7.22 -25.39 23.02
C ARG A 687 -7.60 -26.87 22.91
N LEU A 688 -6.94 -27.58 22.00
CA LEU A 688 -7.15 -29.00 21.83
C LEU A 688 -6.72 -29.75 23.10
N THR A 689 -7.66 -30.49 23.73
CA THR A 689 -7.37 -31.25 24.93
C THR A 689 -7.30 -32.75 24.68
N GLY A 690 -7.85 -33.24 23.57
CA GLY A 690 -7.81 -34.64 23.25
C GLY A 690 -8.18 -34.97 21.83
N GLU A 691 -7.69 -36.10 21.35
CA GLU A 691 -8.00 -36.68 20.06
C GLU A 691 -8.36 -38.16 20.28
N ARG A 692 -9.48 -38.60 19.73
CA ARG A 692 -9.92 -40.00 19.86
C ARG A 692 -10.37 -40.53 18.52
N GLN A 693 -9.85 -41.69 18.15
CA GLN A 693 -10.24 -42.39 16.92
C GLN A 693 -11.28 -43.48 17.23
N THR A 694 -12.32 -43.58 16.41
CA THR A 694 -13.32 -44.64 16.43
C THR A 694 -13.32 -45.38 15.10
N ASP A 695 -13.62 -46.69 15.12
CA ASP A 695 -13.66 -47.55 13.95
C ASP A 695 -14.97 -48.33 13.93
N GLY A 696 -15.62 -48.39 12.74
CA GLY A 696 -16.83 -49.16 12.51
C GLY A 696 -18.12 -48.54 13.06
N GLU A 697 -19.21 -49.36 13.06
CA GLU A 697 -20.54 -48.97 13.49
C GLU A 697 -20.75 -48.94 15.02
N ASP A 698 -19.79 -49.48 15.78
CA ASP A 698 -19.96 -49.82 17.19
C ASP A 698 -19.43 -48.77 18.19
N GLY A 699 -19.14 -47.54 17.76
CA GLY A 699 -18.72 -46.46 18.68
C GLY A 699 -17.24 -46.56 19.10
N PRO A 700 -16.83 -45.84 20.16
CA PRO A 700 -15.40 -45.68 20.49
C PRO A 700 -14.76 -47.03 20.87
N HIS A 701 -13.63 -47.31 20.27
CA HIS A 701 -12.84 -48.50 20.59
C HIS A 701 -12.31 -48.41 22.03
N PRO A 702 -12.42 -49.46 22.86
CA PRO A 702 -11.92 -49.44 24.22
C PRO A 702 -10.38 -49.53 24.28
N GLY A 703 -9.69 -48.73 23.62
CA GLY A 703 -8.22 -48.73 23.54
C GLY A 703 -7.71 -47.56 22.71
N GLY A 704 -8.58 -46.65 22.31
CA GLY A 704 -8.17 -45.41 21.64
C GLY A 704 -7.32 -44.58 22.57
N CYS A 705 -6.13 -44.20 22.13
CA CYS A 705 -5.27 -43.28 22.85
C CYS A 705 -5.92 -41.92 22.91
N ASP A 706 -6.26 -41.48 24.12
CA ASP A 706 -6.41 -40.05 24.35
C ASP A 706 -5.00 -39.49 24.39
N THR A 707 -4.66 -38.72 23.37
CA THR A 707 -3.40 -37.95 23.36
C THR A 707 -3.73 -36.56 23.87
N ASP A 708 -3.19 -36.23 25.05
CA ASP A 708 -3.13 -34.85 25.51
C ASP A 708 -2.18 -34.10 24.59
N GLY A 709 -2.70 -33.18 23.76
CA GLY A 709 -1.93 -32.39 22.80
C GLY A 709 -1.55 -31.00 23.31
#